data_f826904654cfa9d60d219c0618632eee
#
_entry.id   f826904654cfa9d60d219c0618632eee
#
_cell.length_a   1.000
_cell.length_b   1.000
_cell.length_c   1.000
_cell.angle_alpha   90.00
_cell.angle_beta   90.00
_cell.angle_gamma   90.00
#
_symmetry.space_group_name_H-M   'P 1'
#
loop_
_entity.id
_entity.type
_entity.pdbx_description
1 polymer ?
#
loop_
_entity_poly.entity_id
_entity_poly.type
_entity_poly.pdbx_seq_one_letter_code
_entity_poly.pdbx_strand_id
1 'polypeptide(L)'
;MAAATLLLPASGASAASITLLPFRGHGSIGEAYVVGATPNSRLAVVNAAGTTVGSGVVDQLGSLIVRNLTPGAGFRFEEGTGANKRATATFSVLSTASTARPSFYSSQHLHAGLNYVRTRDGILLAATVRLPPGKTLADGPFPAVIEYSGYAVAAPHSLINALVGTALSDDPLLPDTATVVGSVVAPLLGFVTVSVQMRGTGCSGGAFDLFGLPSDYDGYDVIQTVGAQPWVLHHKVGMVGISYSGFSQLVVAGTSPPDLAAITPLSPTDDLFSTGYPGGIYNDGFAKSWIAQRIIDAEPAPQGGQPWVAAEIAAGDKTCLANQRLHLQAQSLESLVGPGSARTPSLFDPRSPEVWASHIKVPVFLVGALEDEQVGPQWPALITALKRDKNAYVTMLNGTHIDSLGPDTISRWLEFLDIYVAGRVPSAAPTLAPLASAVYASATSGARSVTPPAIRFTTEPSVASAKAAFAAHDPRVRVLFDNGGGGLGPGALQPTFQAGFSTWPPAGTVIHYSLGPDGSLDANPLHNSSRVTFRPNPAVRPADDLSSSANAWAAQPPYDWTPVPTANGIAFETPVFTKATTIVGPACLELRLESTARVSDLQVTVTEVQPGETEEEYITSGFLRSSNRTLSAVSTVLDPVPTYLASDRRNLPRGRFDLVRIPINPIAHTFRAGTRLRIVISAPGGDRPSWTFDTPATNNSVIDTVGLGGVDGSSLVVNEVHGVVPSTTLPTCGALRGEPCRAYSRLGNQT
;
A
#
# COMPACT_ATOMS: atom_id res chain seq x y z
N MET A 1 67.65 -15.66 -57.61
CA MET A 1 66.26 -16.19 -57.48
C MET A 1 65.51 -15.27 -56.58
N ALA A 2 64.69 -14.36 -57.12
CA ALA A 2 63.90 -13.39 -56.38
C ALA A 2 62.49 -13.98 -56.20
N ALA A 3 62.03 -14.13 -54.95
CA ALA A 3 60.69 -14.54 -54.64
C ALA A 3 59.75 -13.32 -54.61
N ALA A 4 58.81 -13.25 -55.52
CA ALA A 4 57.77 -12.24 -55.56
C ALA A 4 56.65 -12.62 -54.58
N THR A 5 56.47 -11.80 -53.56
CA THR A 5 55.41 -11.85 -52.62
C THR A 5 54.18 -11.13 -53.24
N LEU A 6 53.14 -11.87 -53.60
CA LEU A 6 51.85 -11.30 -53.99
C LEU A 6 51.10 -10.82 -52.75
N LEU A 7 50.92 -9.53 -52.62
CA LEU A 7 49.98 -8.87 -51.70
C LEU A 7 48.60 -8.94 -52.35
N LEU A 8 47.68 -9.76 -51.75
CA LEU A 8 46.25 -9.69 -52.02
C LEU A 8 45.67 -8.45 -51.36
N PRO A 9 44.82 -7.68 -52.03
CA PRO A 9 44.13 -6.56 -51.38
C PRO A 9 43.11 -7.09 -50.42
N ALA A 10 43.18 -6.66 -49.14
CA ALA A 10 42.11 -6.86 -48.19
C ALA A 10 40.86 -6.13 -48.70
N SER A 11 39.86 -6.89 -49.10
CA SER A 11 38.51 -6.36 -49.38
C SER A 11 37.93 -5.80 -48.12
N GLY A 12 38.05 -4.47 -47.93
CA GLY A 12 37.33 -3.75 -46.92
C GLY A 12 35.82 -3.95 -47.13
N ALA A 13 35.20 -4.72 -46.26
CA ALA A 13 33.77 -4.75 -46.23
C ALA A 13 33.28 -3.34 -45.87
N SER A 14 32.77 -2.61 -46.85
CA SER A 14 32.07 -1.34 -46.63
C SER A 14 30.89 -1.65 -45.70
N ALA A 15 30.94 -1.15 -44.49
CA ALA A 15 29.79 -1.19 -43.60
C ALA A 15 28.63 -0.51 -44.33
N ALA A 16 27.63 -1.29 -44.73
CA ALA A 16 26.43 -0.74 -45.36
C ALA A 16 25.84 0.30 -44.41
N SER A 17 25.73 1.55 -44.90
CA SER A 17 25.13 2.63 -44.12
C SER A 17 23.66 2.29 -43.83
N ILE A 18 23.37 2.00 -42.58
CA ILE A 18 21.99 1.71 -42.16
C ILE A 18 21.15 3.00 -42.30
N THR A 19 20.08 2.94 -43.07
CA THR A 19 19.15 4.06 -43.25
C THR A 19 18.46 4.37 -41.91
N LEU A 20 18.48 5.67 -41.50
CA LEU A 20 17.83 6.09 -40.28
C LEU A 20 16.30 6.06 -40.40
N LEU A 21 15.65 5.61 -39.33
CA LEU A 21 14.19 5.72 -39.12
C LEU A 21 13.83 7.20 -38.81
N PRO A 22 12.62 7.66 -39.20
CA PRO A 22 12.19 9.05 -38.99
C PRO A 22 11.85 9.41 -37.54
N PHE A 23 11.87 8.44 -36.64
CA PHE A 23 11.63 8.60 -35.21
C PHE A 23 12.86 8.17 -34.39
N ARG A 24 12.88 8.53 -33.10
CA ARG A 24 13.97 8.21 -32.20
C ARG A 24 13.61 7.07 -31.25
N GLY A 25 14.59 6.27 -30.91
CA GLY A 25 14.53 5.37 -29.76
C GLY A 25 14.96 6.08 -28.50
N HIS A 26 14.31 5.74 -27.40
CA HIS A 26 14.60 6.24 -26.07
C HIS A 26 14.82 5.07 -25.12
N GLY A 27 15.71 5.25 -24.14
CA GLY A 27 15.89 4.28 -23.07
C GLY A 27 15.40 4.81 -21.74
N SER A 28 14.69 3.98 -21.02
CA SER A 28 14.29 4.17 -19.64
C SER A 28 14.99 3.14 -18.75
N ILE A 29 14.62 3.03 -17.47
CA ILE A 29 15.23 2.09 -16.54
C ILE A 29 14.77 0.67 -16.88
N GLY A 30 15.70 -0.14 -17.39
CA GLY A 30 15.42 -1.51 -17.79
C GLY A 30 14.49 -1.67 -19.00
N GLU A 31 14.21 -0.60 -19.74
CA GLU A 31 13.34 -0.63 -20.91
C GLU A 31 13.73 0.37 -21.98
N ALA A 32 13.18 0.19 -23.19
CA ALA A 32 13.35 1.10 -24.31
C ALA A 32 11.98 1.37 -24.97
N TYR A 33 11.80 2.61 -25.48
CA TYR A 33 10.54 2.98 -26.12
C TYR A 33 10.72 3.83 -27.38
N VAL A 34 9.71 3.81 -28.22
CA VAL A 34 9.55 4.71 -29.37
C VAL A 34 8.15 5.29 -29.36
N VAL A 35 8.02 6.48 -29.94
CA VAL A 35 6.75 7.12 -30.32
C VAL A 35 6.85 7.63 -31.75
N GLY A 36 5.71 7.68 -32.46
CA GLY A 36 5.63 8.15 -33.84
C GLY A 36 6.14 7.14 -34.88
N ALA A 37 6.25 5.86 -34.51
CA ALA A 37 6.50 4.78 -35.44
C ALA A 37 5.22 4.43 -36.22
N THR A 38 5.38 3.66 -37.31
CA THR A 38 4.23 3.25 -38.12
C THR A 38 3.40 2.19 -37.37
N PRO A 39 2.10 2.42 -37.12
CA PRO A 39 1.24 1.45 -36.50
C PRO A 39 1.31 0.06 -37.18
N ASN A 40 1.23 -1.01 -36.38
CA ASN A 40 1.34 -2.41 -36.81
C ASN A 40 2.73 -2.81 -37.38
N SER A 41 3.71 -1.92 -37.48
CA SER A 41 5.06 -2.32 -37.86
C SER A 41 5.73 -3.12 -36.74
N ARG A 42 6.65 -4.01 -37.09
CA ARG A 42 7.43 -4.81 -36.14
C ARG A 42 8.81 -4.19 -35.95
N LEU A 43 9.15 -3.87 -34.72
CA LEU A 43 10.45 -3.34 -34.35
C LEU A 43 11.19 -4.34 -33.44
N ALA A 44 12.51 -4.42 -33.62
CA ALA A 44 13.42 -5.15 -32.75
C ALA A 44 14.35 -4.17 -32.03
N VAL A 45 14.64 -4.41 -30.75
CA VAL A 45 15.71 -3.73 -30.01
C VAL A 45 16.98 -4.54 -30.16
N VAL A 46 18.01 -3.89 -30.65
CA VAL A 46 19.33 -4.48 -30.88
C VAL A 46 20.36 -3.77 -29.97
N ASN A 47 21.18 -4.54 -29.27
CA ASN A 47 22.24 -4.02 -28.40
C ASN A 47 23.49 -3.60 -29.19
N ALA A 48 24.50 -3.08 -28.50
CA ALA A 48 25.75 -2.64 -29.10
C ALA A 48 26.51 -3.77 -29.86
N ALA A 49 26.34 -5.03 -29.45
CA ALA A 49 26.94 -6.19 -30.10
C ALA A 49 26.18 -6.65 -31.38
N GLY A 50 25.08 -5.98 -31.73
CA GLY A 50 24.23 -6.37 -32.85
C GLY A 50 23.25 -7.51 -32.57
N THR A 51 23.09 -7.89 -31.30
CA THR A 51 22.17 -8.96 -30.89
C THR A 51 20.78 -8.37 -30.62
N THR A 52 19.72 -8.99 -31.18
CA THR A 52 18.35 -8.68 -30.84
C THR A 52 18.06 -9.13 -29.40
N VAL A 53 17.67 -8.19 -28.55
CA VAL A 53 17.38 -8.43 -27.11
C VAL A 53 15.90 -8.29 -26.75
N GLY A 54 15.08 -7.87 -27.72
CA GLY A 54 13.64 -7.79 -27.57
C GLY A 54 12.99 -7.32 -28.87
N SER A 55 11.69 -7.52 -29.00
CA SER A 55 10.91 -7.03 -30.15
C SER A 55 9.43 -6.91 -29.81
N GLY A 56 8.72 -6.11 -30.59
CA GLY A 56 7.28 -5.96 -30.44
C GLY A 56 6.61 -5.41 -31.70
N VAL A 57 5.31 -5.28 -31.64
CA VAL A 57 4.47 -4.64 -32.66
C VAL A 57 4.08 -3.26 -32.16
N VAL A 58 4.25 -2.27 -32.99
CA VAL A 58 3.86 -0.87 -32.73
C VAL A 58 2.34 -0.78 -32.62
N ASP A 59 1.84 -0.14 -31.58
CA ASP A 59 0.40 0.04 -31.35
C ASP A 59 -0.25 1.07 -32.31
N GLN A 60 -1.56 1.27 -32.13
CA GLN A 60 -2.35 2.16 -32.98
C GLN A 60 -1.99 3.66 -32.78
N LEU A 61 -1.34 4.02 -31.67
CA LEU A 61 -0.86 5.37 -31.40
C LEU A 61 0.58 5.58 -31.89
N GLY A 62 1.17 4.58 -32.56
CA GLY A 62 2.52 4.64 -33.10
C GLY A 62 3.60 4.43 -32.06
N SER A 63 3.34 3.66 -31.02
CA SER A 63 4.25 3.48 -29.88
C SER A 63 4.56 2.01 -29.59
N LEU A 64 5.72 1.78 -29.01
CA LEU A 64 6.17 0.49 -28.53
C LEU A 64 7.09 0.66 -27.33
N ILE A 65 6.90 -0.13 -26.27
CA ILE A 65 7.83 -0.32 -25.17
C ILE A 65 8.35 -1.76 -25.18
N VAL A 66 9.67 -1.93 -25.10
CA VAL A 66 10.34 -3.21 -24.89
C VAL A 66 10.95 -3.20 -23.49
N ARG A 67 10.47 -4.10 -22.63
CA ARG A 67 10.81 -4.18 -21.20
C ARG A 67 11.86 -5.25 -20.91
N ASN A 68 12.33 -5.29 -19.64
CA ASN A 68 13.28 -6.29 -19.14
C ASN A 68 14.63 -6.29 -19.90
N LEU A 69 15.09 -5.12 -20.28
CA LEU A 69 16.37 -4.94 -20.95
C LEU A 69 17.50 -4.74 -19.91
N THR A 70 18.63 -5.40 -20.16
CA THR A 70 19.85 -5.15 -19.39
C THR A 70 20.37 -3.74 -19.67
N PRO A 71 20.66 -2.92 -18.67
CA PRO A 71 21.17 -1.57 -18.85
C PRO A 71 22.48 -1.54 -19.64
N GLY A 72 22.67 -0.50 -20.45
CA GLY A 72 23.88 -0.32 -21.25
C GLY A 72 23.73 0.75 -22.33
N ALA A 73 24.78 1.02 -23.07
CA ALA A 73 24.80 1.96 -24.19
C ALA A 73 24.75 1.27 -25.56
N GLY A 74 24.46 2.02 -26.62
CA GLY A 74 24.51 1.55 -27.99
C GLY A 74 23.33 0.73 -28.47
N PHE A 75 22.19 0.79 -27.76
CA PHE A 75 20.94 0.19 -28.23
C PHE A 75 20.34 1.00 -29.36
N ARG A 76 19.58 0.33 -30.24
CA ARG A 76 18.79 0.96 -31.28
C ARG A 76 17.56 0.10 -31.58
N PHE A 77 16.51 0.71 -32.08
CA PHE A 77 15.41 0.00 -32.71
C PHE A 77 15.74 -0.25 -34.19
N GLU A 78 15.42 -1.42 -34.67
CA GLU A 78 15.59 -1.84 -36.05
C GLU A 78 14.28 -2.33 -36.65
N GLU A 79 14.07 -1.99 -37.94
CA GLU A 79 12.94 -2.41 -38.75
C GLU A 79 13.45 -3.04 -40.05
N GLY A 80 12.77 -4.07 -40.55
CA GLY A 80 13.10 -4.77 -41.80
C GLY A 80 14.27 -5.74 -41.63
N THR A 81 14.65 -6.36 -42.74
CA THR A 81 15.73 -7.36 -42.83
C THR A 81 16.61 -7.16 -44.06
N GLY A 82 17.85 -7.66 -44.03
CA GLY A 82 18.75 -7.60 -45.17
C GLY A 82 19.05 -6.18 -45.62
N ALA A 83 18.96 -5.91 -46.92
CA ALA A 83 19.24 -4.60 -47.53
C ALA A 83 18.19 -3.53 -47.20
N ASN A 84 17.02 -3.93 -46.74
CA ASN A 84 15.93 -3.02 -46.35
C ASN A 84 15.96 -2.67 -44.86
N LYS A 85 16.99 -3.01 -44.14
CA LYS A 85 17.16 -2.74 -42.71
C LYS A 85 17.31 -1.22 -42.45
N ARG A 86 16.46 -0.72 -41.55
CA ARG A 86 16.50 0.67 -41.06
C ARG A 86 16.64 0.64 -39.55
N ALA A 87 17.24 1.67 -38.98
CA ALA A 87 17.42 1.76 -37.52
C ALA A 87 17.24 3.19 -37.01
N THR A 88 16.94 3.31 -35.72
CA THR A 88 17.04 4.59 -35.02
C THR A 88 18.51 4.94 -34.76
N ALA A 89 18.79 6.20 -34.40
CA ALA A 89 20.03 6.55 -33.72
C ALA A 89 20.16 5.71 -32.42
N THR A 90 21.39 5.52 -31.99
CA THR A 90 21.66 4.76 -30.76
C THR A 90 21.28 5.55 -29.52
N PHE A 91 20.84 4.80 -28.49
CA PHE A 91 20.49 5.33 -27.16
C PHE A 91 21.06 4.41 -26.06
N SER A 92 20.87 4.81 -24.82
CA SER A 92 21.26 4.01 -23.65
C SER A 92 20.01 3.54 -22.90
N VAL A 93 19.96 2.26 -22.53
CA VAL A 93 19.01 1.73 -21.53
C VAL A 93 19.58 2.06 -20.15
N LEU A 94 18.79 2.74 -19.32
CA LEU A 94 19.20 3.24 -18.01
C LEU A 94 19.16 2.13 -16.95
N SER A 95 19.97 2.31 -15.91
CA SER A 95 19.94 1.52 -14.68
C SER A 95 19.38 2.35 -13.52
N THR A 96 19.13 1.70 -12.39
CA THR A 96 18.76 2.35 -11.12
C THR A 96 19.88 3.28 -10.59
N ALA A 97 21.14 3.10 -11.02
CA ALA A 97 22.25 3.98 -10.69
C ALA A 97 22.39 5.18 -11.65
N SER A 98 21.61 5.22 -12.74
CA SER A 98 21.65 6.32 -13.70
C SER A 98 21.02 7.58 -13.11
N THR A 99 21.75 8.70 -13.11
CA THR A 99 21.24 9.99 -12.61
C THR A 99 21.42 11.06 -13.67
N ALA A 100 20.49 12.01 -13.73
CA ALA A 100 20.67 13.21 -14.53
C ALA A 100 21.61 14.21 -13.81
N ARG A 101 22.21 15.12 -14.57
CA ARG A 101 23.06 16.18 -14.00
C ARG A 101 22.20 17.19 -13.23
N PRO A 102 22.69 17.84 -12.17
CA PRO A 102 21.94 18.85 -11.43
C PRO A 102 21.34 19.95 -12.32
N SER A 103 22.06 20.38 -13.36
CA SER A 103 21.57 21.36 -14.33
C SER A 103 20.33 20.90 -15.11
N PHE A 104 20.10 19.59 -15.25
CA PHE A 104 18.90 19.06 -15.88
C PHE A 104 17.66 19.41 -15.06
N TYR A 105 17.73 19.31 -13.75
CA TYR A 105 16.65 19.62 -12.83
C TYR A 105 16.45 21.13 -12.69
N SER A 106 17.52 21.89 -12.44
CA SER A 106 17.46 23.33 -12.22
C SER A 106 17.09 24.15 -13.47
N SER A 107 17.23 23.57 -14.67
CA SER A 107 16.79 24.24 -15.91
C SER A 107 15.27 24.15 -16.15
N GLN A 108 14.55 23.38 -15.36
CA GLN A 108 13.09 23.27 -15.43
C GLN A 108 12.46 24.29 -14.49
N HIS A 109 11.67 25.21 -15.01
CA HIS A 109 11.02 26.26 -14.24
C HIS A 109 9.52 25.97 -14.13
N LEU A 110 9.03 25.81 -12.89
CA LEU A 110 7.64 25.55 -12.62
C LEU A 110 6.91 26.84 -12.25
N HIS A 111 5.69 26.99 -12.77
CA HIS A 111 4.79 28.10 -12.47
C HIS A 111 3.54 27.61 -11.69
N ALA A 112 2.76 28.52 -11.13
CA ALA A 112 1.50 28.18 -10.49
C ALA A 112 0.52 27.53 -11.50
N GLY A 113 -0.21 26.52 -11.08
CA GLY A 113 -1.10 25.72 -11.93
C GLY A 113 -0.39 24.53 -12.60
N LEU A 114 -0.95 24.05 -13.71
CA LEU A 114 -0.48 22.85 -14.43
C LEU A 114 0.85 23.10 -15.15
N ASN A 115 1.77 22.17 -14.97
CA ASN A 115 3.11 22.11 -15.55
C ASN A 115 3.39 20.70 -16.05
N TYR A 116 4.52 20.54 -16.78
CA TYR A 116 5.05 19.23 -17.19
C TYR A 116 6.49 19.08 -16.74
N VAL A 117 6.75 18.21 -15.80
CA VAL A 117 8.09 17.87 -15.29
C VAL A 117 8.71 16.80 -16.17
N ARG A 118 9.91 17.08 -16.71
CA ARG A 118 10.66 16.12 -17.52
C ARG A 118 11.48 15.20 -16.63
N THR A 119 11.34 13.90 -16.83
CA THR A 119 12.15 12.85 -16.20
C THR A 119 13.43 12.56 -16.98
N ARG A 120 14.37 11.84 -16.35
CA ARG A 120 15.71 11.50 -16.93
C ARG A 120 15.63 10.73 -18.24
N ASP A 121 14.56 10.01 -18.50
CA ASP A 121 14.32 9.23 -19.71
C ASP A 121 13.53 10.01 -20.77
N GLY A 122 13.14 11.26 -20.46
CA GLY A 122 12.47 12.18 -21.37
C GLY A 122 10.94 12.18 -21.30
N ILE A 123 10.34 11.37 -20.43
CA ILE A 123 8.90 11.40 -20.17
C ILE A 123 8.52 12.73 -19.50
N LEU A 124 7.33 13.24 -19.81
CA LEU A 124 6.78 14.46 -19.21
C LEU A 124 5.63 14.10 -18.26
N LEU A 125 5.77 14.45 -16.99
CA LEU A 125 4.76 14.21 -15.97
C LEU A 125 3.95 15.47 -15.71
N ALA A 126 2.63 15.35 -15.72
CA ALA A 126 1.74 16.44 -15.34
C ALA A 126 1.88 16.75 -13.86
N ALA A 127 2.08 18.02 -13.52
CA ALA A 127 2.33 18.47 -12.16
C ALA A 127 1.62 19.80 -11.91
N THR A 128 0.73 19.86 -10.94
CA THR A 128 0.03 21.10 -10.59
C THR A 128 0.61 21.72 -9.33
N VAL A 129 1.13 22.94 -9.44
CA VAL A 129 1.65 23.74 -8.33
C VAL A 129 0.52 24.54 -7.71
N ARG A 130 0.19 24.25 -6.44
CA ARG A 130 -0.84 24.93 -5.65
C ARG A 130 -0.20 25.72 -4.53
N LEU A 131 -0.55 27.00 -4.47
CA LEU A 131 -0.01 27.94 -3.50
C LEU A 131 -0.95 28.11 -2.30
N PRO A 132 -0.42 28.53 -1.14
CA PRO A 132 -1.25 28.99 -0.06
C PRO A 132 -2.21 30.10 -0.52
N PRO A 133 -3.45 30.19 0.02
CA PRO A 133 -4.43 31.16 -0.41
C PRO A 133 -3.90 32.59 -0.38
N GLY A 134 -4.10 33.33 -1.45
CA GLY A 134 -3.69 34.74 -1.60
C GLY A 134 -2.19 34.96 -1.81
N LYS A 135 -1.40 33.87 -2.02
CA LYS A 135 0.04 33.96 -2.30
C LYS A 135 0.37 33.72 -3.77
N THR A 136 1.51 34.26 -4.18
CA THR A 136 2.18 34.05 -5.47
C THR A 136 3.53 33.42 -5.26
N LEU A 137 4.17 32.89 -6.30
CA LEU A 137 5.53 32.34 -6.18
C LEU A 137 6.57 33.38 -5.76
N ALA A 138 6.31 34.67 -6.02
CA ALA A 138 7.21 35.77 -5.61
C ALA A 138 7.16 36.04 -4.10
N ASP A 139 6.14 35.55 -3.38
CA ASP A 139 6.05 35.67 -1.91
C ASP A 139 6.91 34.60 -1.18
N GLY A 140 7.58 33.72 -1.94
CA GLY A 140 8.44 32.68 -1.39
C GLY A 140 9.77 33.16 -0.83
N PRO A 141 10.62 32.25 -0.32
CA PRO A 141 10.47 30.79 -0.44
C PRO A 141 9.45 30.20 0.53
N PHE A 142 8.78 29.13 0.09
CA PHE A 142 7.77 28.40 0.85
C PHE A 142 8.26 27.00 1.25
N PRO A 143 7.84 26.44 2.39
CA PRO A 143 7.92 25.01 2.61
C PRO A 143 7.07 24.30 1.53
N ALA A 144 7.60 23.23 0.98
CA ALA A 144 6.96 22.55 -0.14
C ALA A 144 6.78 21.06 0.14
N VAL A 145 5.64 20.52 -0.33
CA VAL A 145 5.35 19.09 -0.28
C VAL A 145 4.94 18.59 -1.67
N ILE A 146 5.19 17.32 -1.92
CA ILE A 146 4.81 16.63 -3.17
C ILE A 146 3.78 15.58 -2.81
N GLU A 147 2.69 15.54 -3.59
CA GLU A 147 1.76 14.41 -3.64
C GLU A 147 1.94 13.72 -4.99
N TYR A 148 2.45 12.48 -4.99
CA TYR A 148 2.79 11.71 -6.17
C TYR A 148 1.91 10.48 -6.27
N SER A 149 1.03 10.41 -7.28
CA SER A 149 0.00 9.38 -7.37
C SER A 149 -0.49 9.12 -8.79
N GLY A 150 -1.06 7.92 -8.99
CA GLY A 150 -1.85 7.61 -10.17
C GLY A 150 -3.30 8.12 -10.11
N TYR A 151 -3.76 8.58 -8.93
CA TYR A 151 -5.04 9.29 -8.82
C TYR A 151 -4.98 10.65 -9.50
N ALA A 152 -6.13 11.29 -9.70
CA ALA A 152 -6.24 12.57 -10.43
C ALA A 152 -5.67 13.79 -9.65
N VAL A 153 -4.54 13.61 -8.95
CA VAL A 153 -3.93 14.64 -8.07
C VAL A 153 -3.50 15.90 -8.82
N ALA A 154 -3.09 15.76 -10.09
CA ALA A 154 -2.68 16.90 -10.90
C ALA A 154 -3.86 17.62 -11.59
N ALA A 155 -5.07 17.10 -11.51
CA ALA A 155 -6.23 17.73 -12.09
C ALA A 155 -6.43 19.15 -11.56
N PRO A 156 -6.79 20.13 -12.40
CA PRO A 156 -6.95 21.52 -12.01
C PRO A 156 -8.26 21.75 -11.23
N HIS A 157 -8.32 21.33 -9.96
CA HIS A 157 -9.47 21.50 -9.09
C HIS A 157 -9.45 22.86 -8.38
N SER A 158 -10.62 23.43 -8.09
CA SER A 158 -10.70 24.47 -7.06
C SER A 158 -10.63 23.82 -5.67
N LEU A 159 -9.87 24.42 -4.74
CA LEU A 159 -9.82 23.98 -3.34
C LEU A 159 -11.22 23.89 -2.70
N ILE A 160 -12.15 24.73 -3.13
CA ILE A 160 -13.52 24.77 -2.61
C ILE A 160 -14.30 23.53 -3.07
N ASN A 161 -14.21 23.14 -4.33
CA ASN A 161 -14.92 21.97 -4.85
C ASN A 161 -14.39 20.67 -4.20
N ALA A 162 -13.09 20.60 -3.95
CA ALA A 162 -12.48 19.48 -3.25
C ALA A 162 -12.93 19.36 -1.77
N LEU A 163 -13.20 20.50 -1.10
CA LEU A 163 -13.65 20.51 0.29
C LEU A 163 -15.17 20.26 0.46
N VAL A 164 -15.99 20.57 -0.54
CA VAL A 164 -17.46 20.41 -0.46
C VAL A 164 -17.99 19.14 -1.13
N GLY A 165 -17.11 18.25 -1.60
CA GLY A 165 -17.49 16.90 -1.97
C GLY A 165 -18.34 16.78 -3.24
N THR A 166 -18.05 17.58 -4.28
CA THR A 166 -18.60 17.27 -5.61
C THR A 166 -17.73 16.16 -6.22
N ALA A 167 -18.37 15.05 -6.55
CA ALA A 167 -17.72 13.84 -7.05
C ALA A 167 -16.76 14.14 -8.22
N LEU A 168 -15.48 13.88 -8.02
CA LEU A 168 -14.41 13.98 -9.01
C LEU A 168 -13.81 12.61 -9.36
N SER A 169 -14.20 11.57 -8.64
CA SER A 169 -13.76 10.20 -8.81
C SER A 169 -14.95 9.28 -8.98
N ASP A 170 -14.82 8.33 -9.89
CA ASP A 170 -15.77 7.23 -10.02
C ASP A 170 -15.44 6.08 -9.05
N ASP A 171 -14.46 6.27 -8.14
CA ASP A 171 -14.10 5.28 -7.14
C ASP A 171 -15.06 5.36 -5.95
N PRO A 172 -15.97 4.39 -5.78
CA PRO A 172 -16.97 4.41 -4.72
C PRO A 172 -16.36 4.28 -3.31
N LEU A 173 -15.11 3.84 -3.21
CA LEU A 173 -14.44 3.56 -1.94
C LEU A 173 -13.65 4.76 -1.41
N LEU A 174 -13.30 5.71 -2.28
CA LEU A 174 -12.49 6.87 -1.93
C LEU A 174 -13.16 8.14 -2.43
N PRO A 175 -13.81 8.91 -1.57
CA PRO A 175 -14.27 10.24 -1.94
C PRO A 175 -13.07 11.08 -2.37
N ASP A 176 -13.20 11.87 -3.41
CA ASP A 176 -12.15 12.66 -4.05
C ASP A 176 -11.26 13.43 -3.09
N THR A 177 -11.84 13.96 -2.01
CA THR A 177 -11.11 14.68 -0.97
C THR A 177 -10.08 13.82 -0.25
N ALA A 178 -10.31 12.51 -0.10
CA ALA A 178 -9.37 11.61 0.55
C ALA A 178 -8.19 11.26 -0.37
N THR A 179 -8.42 11.11 -1.68
CA THR A 179 -7.36 10.77 -2.63
C THR A 179 -6.41 11.93 -2.92
N VAL A 180 -6.78 13.15 -2.59
CA VAL A 180 -6.02 14.38 -2.87
C VAL A 180 -5.76 15.22 -1.61
N VAL A 181 -5.71 14.59 -0.45
CA VAL A 181 -5.61 15.28 0.85
C VAL A 181 -4.39 16.21 0.95
N GLY A 182 -3.25 15.79 0.40
CA GLY A 182 -2.05 16.61 0.37
C GLY A 182 -2.23 17.86 -0.49
N SER A 183 -2.88 17.71 -1.65
CA SER A 183 -3.16 18.80 -2.59
C SER A 183 -4.10 19.85 -2.02
N VAL A 184 -4.99 19.46 -1.10
CA VAL A 184 -6.04 20.33 -0.54
C VAL A 184 -5.64 20.92 0.79
N VAL A 185 -5.15 20.09 1.71
CA VAL A 185 -4.92 20.49 3.11
C VAL A 185 -3.61 21.26 3.26
N ALA A 186 -2.53 20.82 2.63
CA ALA A 186 -1.22 21.42 2.82
C ALA A 186 -1.15 22.91 2.40
N PRO A 187 -1.77 23.37 1.29
CA PRO A 187 -1.82 24.79 0.98
C PRO A 187 -2.50 25.64 2.04
N LEU A 188 -3.56 25.15 2.67
CA LEU A 188 -4.27 25.84 3.75
C LEU A 188 -3.41 25.98 5.01
N LEU A 189 -2.38 25.16 5.15
CA LEU A 189 -1.41 25.17 6.26
C LEU A 189 -0.12 25.93 5.91
N GLY A 190 -0.09 26.64 4.78
CA GLY A 190 1.02 27.48 4.37
C GLY A 190 2.14 26.77 3.60
N PHE A 191 1.90 25.56 3.10
CA PHE A 191 2.81 24.84 2.23
C PHE A 191 2.45 25.08 0.76
N VAL A 192 3.44 25.10 -0.12
CA VAL A 192 3.19 24.88 -1.54
C VAL A 192 3.09 23.38 -1.77
N THR A 193 2.05 22.95 -2.47
CA THR A 193 1.91 21.55 -2.90
C THR A 193 2.19 21.43 -4.38
N VAL A 194 3.04 20.47 -4.75
CA VAL A 194 3.22 20.03 -6.14
C VAL A 194 2.59 18.64 -6.27
N SER A 195 1.42 18.60 -6.90
CA SER A 195 0.64 17.38 -7.10
C SER A 195 1.00 16.78 -8.45
N VAL A 196 1.63 15.62 -8.44
CA VAL A 196 2.24 15.01 -9.63
C VAL A 196 1.55 13.70 -9.99
N GLN A 197 1.07 13.65 -11.22
CA GLN A 197 0.47 12.47 -11.82
C GLN A 197 1.56 11.48 -12.23
N MET A 198 1.44 10.21 -11.83
CA MET A 198 2.38 9.16 -12.24
C MET A 198 2.39 8.94 -13.76
N ARG A 199 3.51 8.37 -14.27
CA ARG A 199 3.61 8.01 -15.70
C ARG A 199 2.45 7.11 -16.15
N GLY A 200 1.96 7.36 -17.36
CA GLY A 200 0.89 6.58 -17.98
C GLY A 200 -0.49 6.80 -17.34
N THR A 201 -0.67 7.88 -16.56
CA THR A 201 -1.98 8.26 -16.00
C THR A 201 -2.22 9.74 -16.19
N GLY A 202 -3.47 10.13 -16.34
CA GLY A 202 -3.85 11.53 -16.53
C GLY A 202 -3.18 12.17 -17.74
N CYS A 203 -2.71 13.42 -17.61
CA CYS A 203 -1.94 14.10 -18.65
C CYS A 203 -0.42 13.77 -18.62
N SER A 204 0.03 12.82 -17.80
CA SER A 204 1.42 12.36 -17.80
C SER A 204 1.72 11.44 -18.97
N GLY A 205 2.91 11.54 -19.53
CA GLY A 205 3.41 10.60 -20.53
C GLY A 205 3.85 9.28 -19.94
N GLY A 206 4.37 8.40 -20.81
CA GLY A 206 4.79 7.06 -20.40
C GLY A 206 3.64 6.06 -20.42
N ALA A 207 3.90 4.88 -19.87
CA ALA A 207 2.91 3.83 -19.75
C ALA A 207 2.75 3.40 -18.29
N PHE A 208 1.54 3.12 -17.88
CA PHE A 208 1.23 2.63 -16.54
C PHE A 208 1.78 1.22 -16.32
N ASP A 209 2.42 0.98 -15.19
CA ASP A 209 3.04 -0.30 -14.84
C ASP A 209 2.90 -0.69 -13.36
N LEU A 210 2.01 -0.05 -12.62
CA LEU A 210 1.74 -0.29 -11.21
C LEU A 210 3.03 -0.33 -10.36
N PHE A 211 3.66 0.83 -10.12
CA PHE A 211 4.89 0.96 -9.34
C PHE A 211 6.11 0.19 -9.89
N GLY A 212 6.29 0.18 -11.19
CA GLY A 212 7.54 -0.30 -11.77
C GLY A 212 8.69 0.67 -11.53
N LEU A 213 9.92 0.17 -11.64
CA LEU A 213 11.13 0.96 -11.41
C LEU A 213 11.17 2.31 -12.13
N PRO A 214 10.72 2.46 -13.41
CA PRO A 214 10.66 3.76 -14.04
C PRO A 214 9.80 4.76 -13.27
N SER A 215 8.65 4.33 -12.74
CA SER A 215 7.74 5.17 -11.96
C SER A 215 8.35 5.63 -10.62
N ASP A 216 9.09 4.75 -9.94
CA ASP A 216 9.74 5.07 -8.67
C ASP A 216 10.83 6.14 -8.85
N TYR A 217 11.60 6.01 -9.94
CA TYR A 217 12.65 6.98 -10.27
C TYR A 217 12.13 8.25 -10.93
N ASP A 218 10.93 8.27 -11.46
CA ASP A 218 10.22 9.51 -11.80
C ASP A 218 9.99 10.36 -10.55
N GLY A 219 9.54 9.73 -9.45
CA GLY A 219 9.40 10.40 -8.16
C GLY A 219 10.72 11.02 -7.68
N TYR A 220 11.84 10.34 -7.86
CA TYR A 220 13.17 10.90 -7.62
C TYR A 220 13.40 12.18 -8.46
N ASP A 221 13.15 12.13 -9.77
CA ASP A 221 13.37 13.27 -10.67
C ASP A 221 12.45 14.45 -10.34
N VAL A 222 11.21 14.18 -9.95
CA VAL A 222 10.26 15.18 -9.47
C VAL A 222 10.79 15.89 -8.23
N ILE A 223 11.27 15.14 -7.22
CA ILE A 223 11.83 15.71 -5.99
C ILE A 223 12.99 16.64 -6.31
N GLN A 224 13.93 16.20 -7.15
CA GLN A 224 15.08 17.01 -7.54
C GLN A 224 14.67 18.26 -8.33
N THR A 225 13.67 18.15 -9.22
CA THR A 225 13.17 19.30 -10.01
C THR A 225 12.47 20.32 -9.13
N VAL A 226 11.61 19.86 -8.21
CA VAL A 226 10.90 20.75 -7.28
C VAL A 226 11.85 21.37 -6.28
N GLY A 227 12.78 20.60 -5.69
CA GLY A 227 13.80 21.09 -4.77
C GLY A 227 14.71 22.16 -5.40
N ALA A 228 14.97 22.07 -6.70
CA ALA A 228 15.77 23.07 -7.42
C ALA A 228 15.06 24.41 -7.66
N GLN A 229 13.73 24.52 -7.37
CA GLN A 229 13.00 25.77 -7.62
C GLN A 229 13.38 26.86 -6.62
N PRO A 230 13.51 28.13 -7.04
CA PRO A 230 13.93 29.23 -6.18
C PRO A 230 12.89 29.58 -5.09
N TRP A 231 11.64 29.19 -5.29
CA TRP A 231 10.55 29.43 -4.35
C TRP A 231 10.40 28.29 -3.30
N VAL A 232 11.24 27.25 -3.34
CA VAL A 232 11.25 26.15 -2.35
C VAL A 232 12.21 26.46 -1.21
N LEU A 233 11.68 26.49 -0.01
CA LEU A 233 12.43 26.76 1.21
C LEU A 233 13.50 25.67 1.43
N HIS A 234 14.73 26.06 1.71
CA HIS A 234 15.88 25.19 1.94
C HIS A 234 16.23 24.24 0.79
N HIS A 235 15.61 24.37 -0.38
CA HIS A 235 15.75 23.44 -1.49
C HIS A 235 15.46 21.98 -1.07
N LYS A 236 14.49 21.81 -0.18
CA LYS A 236 14.04 20.51 0.35
C LYS A 236 12.54 20.42 0.29
N VAL A 237 12.05 19.22 -0.02
CA VAL A 237 10.61 18.96 -0.11
C VAL A 237 10.20 17.77 0.78
N GLY A 238 8.99 17.81 1.32
CA GLY A 238 8.37 16.63 1.93
C GLY A 238 7.52 15.87 0.92
N MET A 239 7.10 14.65 1.27
CA MET A 239 6.03 13.95 0.56
C MET A 239 4.85 13.72 1.49
N VAL A 240 3.64 13.79 0.92
CA VAL A 240 2.35 13.66 1.63
C VAL A 240 1.38 12.79 0.84
N GLY A 241 0.37 12.26 1.50
CA GLY A 241 -0.73 11.54 0.87
C GLY A 241 -1.11 10.24 1.58
N ILE A 242 -2.27 9.72 1.22
CA ILE A 242 -2.87 8.49 1.73
C ILE A 242 -2.97 7.45 0.63
N SER A 243 -3.02 6.15 1.00
CA SER A 243 -3.29 5.06 0.06
C SER A 243 -2.22 5.00 -1.04
N TYR A 244 -2.59 5.10 -2.30
CA TYR A 244 -1.68 5.15 -3.44
C TYR A 244 -0.59 6.23 -3.27
N SER A 245 -0.98 7.45 -2.86
CA SER A 245 -0.02 8.52 -2.53
C SER A 245 0.78 8.23 -1.26
N GLY A 246 0.27 7.41 -0.34
CA GLY A 246 0.99 6.93 0.85
C GLY A 246 2.05 5.90 0.48
N PHE A 247 1.67 4.93 -0.32
CA PHE A 247 2.55 3.88 -0.83
C PHE A 247 3.72 4.45 -1.63
N SER A 248 3.44 5.36 -2.58
CA SER A 248 4.46 5.93 -3.47
C SER A 248 5.59 6.61 -2.72
N GLN A 249 5.32 7.21 -1.56
CA GLN A 249 6.34 7.87 -0.74
C GLN A 249 7.43 6.89 -0.29
N LEU A 250 7.05 5.66 0.07
CA LEU A 250 7.98 4.66 0.59
C LEU A 250 8.94 4.17 -0.51
N VAL A 251 8.42 3.87 -1.70
CA VAL A 251 9.25 3.42 -2.82
C VAL A 251 10.14 4.56 -3.35
N VAL A 252 9.59 5.77 -3.50
CA VAL A 252 10.35 6.94 -3.94
C VAL A 252 11.44 7.32 -2.93
N ALA A 253 11.14 7.37 -1.63
CA ALA A 253 12.12 7.66 -0.59
C ALA A 253 13.23 6.59 -0.53
N GLY A 254 12.89 5.33 -0.82
CA GLY A 254 13.84 4.23 -0.94
C GLY A 254 14.88 4.43 -2.05
N THR A 255 14.57 5.21 -3.11
CA THR A 255 15.55 5.61 -4.13
C THR A 255 16.56 6.66 -3.61
N SER A 256 16.36 7.19 -2.41
CA SER A 256 17.24 8.13 -1.69
C SER A 256 17.48 9.46 -2.42
N PRO A 257 16.46 10.22 -2.86
CA PRO A 257 16.63 11.49 -3.52
C PRO A 257 17.23 12.54 -2.55
N PRO A 258 18.32 13.23 -2.93
CA PRO A 258 19.02 14.17 -2.04
C PRO A 258 18.16 15.30 -1.50
N ASP A 259 17.19 15.80 -2.27
CA ASP A 259 16.36 16.95 -1.89
C ASP A 259 15.07 16.57 -1.15
N LEU A 260 14.91 15.29 -0.77
CA LEU A 260 13.85 14.87 0.11
C LEU A 260 14.15 15.22 1.57
N ALA A 261 13.21 15.88 2.24
CA ALA A 261 13.31 16.26 3.65
C ALA A 261 12.69 15.22 4.59
N ALA A 262 11.48 14.76 4.29
CA ALA A 262 10.72 13.82 5.08
C ALA A 262 9.56 13.22 4.27
N ILE A 263 9.00 12.11 4.75
CA ILE A 263 7.80 11.50 4.18
C ILE A 263 6.73 11.27 5.25
N THR A 264 5.47 11.31 4.82
CA THR A 264 4.31 11.11 5.71
C THR A 264 3.30 10.13 5.12
N PRO A 265 3.67 8.84 4.92
CA PRO A 265 2.77 7.85 4.35
C PRO A 265 1.60 7.54 5.29
N LEU A 266 0.36 7.71 4.79
CA LEU A 266 -0.88 7.37 5.48
C LEU A 266 -1.51 6.16 4.79
N SER A 267 -1.97 5.19 5.53
CA SER A 267 -2.57 3.91 5.07
C SER A 267 -1.83 3.28 3.88
N PRO A 268 -0.51 3.08 3.94
CA PRO A 268 0.20 2.37 2.89
C PRO A 268 0.05 0.86 3.07
N THR A 269 0.36 0.09 2.01
CA THR A 269 0.65 -1.34 2.14
C THR A 269 2.15 -1.59 2.39
N ASP A 270 2.49 -2.78 2.86
CA ASP A 270 3.86 -3.29 2.98
C ASP A 270 4.38 -3.90 1.66
N ASP A 271 3.54 -4.71 1.00
CA ASP A 271 3.84 -5.42 -0.25
C ASP A 271 2.56 -5.56 -1.09
N LEU A 272 2.63 -5.29 -2.37
CA LEU A 272 1.48 -5.52 -3.28
C LEU A 272 1.07 -7.00 -3.32
N PHE A 273 2.01 -7.93 -3.10
CA PHE A 273 1.64 -9.33 -3.03
C PHE A 273 0.77 -9.61 -1.80
N SER A 274 1.14 -9.14 -0.63
CA SER A 274 0.39 -9.36 0.61
C SER A 274 -1.02 -8.76 0.53
N THR A 275 -1.18 -7.60 -0.11
CA THR A 275 -2.47 -6.96 -0.35
C THR A 275 -3.35 -7.77 -1.31
N GLY A 276 -2.78 -8.21 -2.42
CA GLY A 276 -3.51 -8.98 -3.45
C GLY A 276 -3.74 -10.44 -3.07
N TYR A 277 -2.91 -11.00 -2.19
CA TYR A 277 -2.91 -12.42 -1.83
C TYR A 277 -2.73 -12.65 -0.33
N PRO A 278 -3.68 -12.22 0.52
CA PRO A 278 -3.63 -12.53 1.95
C PRO A 278 -3.45 -14.03 2.19
N GLY A 279 -2.38 -14.43 2.90
CA GLY A 279 -2.05 -15.84 3.09
C GLY A 279 -1.76 -16.64 1.80
N GLY A 280 -1.48 -15.96 0.68
CA GLY A 280 -1.29 -16.56 -0.63
C GLY A 280 -2.59 -16.97 -1.34
N ILE A 281 -3.73 -16.42 -0.93
CA ILE A 281 -5.06 -16.62 -1.49
C ILE A 281 -5.48 -15.34 -2.21
N TYR A 282 -5.83 -15.42 -3.49
CA TYR A 282 -6.17 -14.23 -4.27
C TYR A 282 -7.40 -13.52 -3.71
N ASN A 283 -7.26 -12.22 -3.40
CA ASN A 283 -8.37 -11.35 -3.02
C ASN A 283 -9.06 -10.84 -4.28
N ASP A 284 -10.17 -11.48 -4.63
CA ASP A 284 -10.99 -11.21 -5.81
C ASP A 284 -11.93 -10.00 -5.63
N GLY A 285 -11.96 -9.41 -4.46
CA GLY A 285 -12.75 -8.23 -4.10
C GLY A 285 -12.06 -6.91 -4.42
N PHE A 286 -11.69 -6.17 -3.38
CA PHE A 286 -11.13 -4.82 -3.50
C PHE A 286 -9.92 -4.75 -4.44
N ALA A 287 -8.94 -5.62 -4.27
CA ALA A 287 -7.68 -5.56 -5.05
C ALA A 287 -7.95 -5.64 -6.57
N LYS A 288 -8.82 -6.54 -6.99
CA LYS A 288 -9.21 -6.70 -8.40
C LYS A 288 -9.97 -5.48 -8.92
N SER A 289 -10.97 -5.01 -8.18
CA SER A 289 -11.78 -3.86 -8.56
C SER A 289 -10.93 -2.59 -8.66
N TRP A 290 -10.04 -2.38 -7.69
CA TRP A 290 -9.12 -1.24 -7.69
C TRP A 290 -8.17 -1.25 -8.89
N ILE A 291 -7.57 -2.41 -9.21
CA ILE A 291 -6.68 -2.55 -10.38
C ILE A 291 -7.43 -2.31 -11.69
N ALA A 292 -8.65 -2.85 -11.82
CA ALA A 292 -9.49 -2.62 -13.00
C ALA A 292 -9.74 -1.13 -13.22
N GLN A 293 -10.06 -0.38 -12.15
CA GLN A 293 -10.23 1.06 -12.24
C GLN A 293 -8.92 1.78 -12.63
N ARG A 294 -7.77 1.36 -12.09
CA ARG A 294 -6.46 1.96 -12.48
C ARG A 294 -6.10 1.70 -13.94
N ILE A 295 -6.52 0.57 -14.51
CA ILE A 295 -6.37 0.30 -15.95
C ILE A 295 -7.22 1.27 -16.78
N ILE A 296 -8.47 1.50 -16.37
CA ILE A 296 -9.36 2.48 -17.01
C ILE A 296 -8.75 3.90 -16.96
N ASP A 297 -8.23 4.31 -15.78
CA ASP A 297 -7.56 5.59 -15.60
C ASP A 297 -6.32 5.78 -16.48
N ALA A 298 -5.68 4.68 -16.88
CA ALA A 298 -4.49 4.66 -17.72
C ALA A 298 -4.81 4.60 -19.22
N GLU A 299 -6.06 4.43 -19.62
CA GLU A 299 -6.45 4.44 -21.03
C GLU A 299 -6.14 5.80 -21.68
N PRO A 300 -5.84 5.84 -22.99
CA PRO A 300 -5.58 7.10 -23.68
C PRO A 300 -6.84 7.94 -23.83
N ALA A 301 -6.76 9.20 -23.44
CA ALA A 301 -7.80 10.20 -23.69
C ALA A 301 -7.74 10.70 -25.18
N PRO A 302 -8.88 11.22 -25.72
CA PRO A 302 -10.14 11.50 -25.04
C PRO A 302 -11.14 10.34 -25.03
N GLN A 303 -10.79 9.16 -25.52
CA GLN A 303 -11.70 8.01 -25.62
C GLN A 303 -11.83 7.24 -24.32
N GLY A 304 -10.83 7.32 -23.45
CA GLY A 304 -10.74 6.71 -22.13
C GLY A 304 -9.97 7.58 -21.16
N GLY A 305 -9.49 6.99 -20.08
CA GLY A 305 -8.68 7.66 -19.06
C GLY A 305 -9.49 8.52 -18.09
N GLN A 306 -8.79 9.30 -17.31
CA GLN A 306 -9.40 10.17 -16.31
C GLN A 306 -10.18 11.32 -16.97
N PRO A 307 -11.41 11.66 -16.53
CA PRO A 307 -12.29 12.62 -17.21
C PRO A 307 -11.70 14.02 -17.44
N TRP A 308 -10.88 14.52 -16.49
CA TRP A 308 -10.26 15.85 -16.61
C TRP A 308 -9.29 15.98 -17.80
N VAL A 309 -8.69 14.85 -18.24
CA VAL A 309 -7.73 14.82 -19.35
C VAL A 309 -8.37 15.22 -20.66
N ALA A 310 -9.57 14.72 -20.92
CA ALA A 310 -10.35 15.10 -22.12
C ALA A 310 -10.67 16.61 -22.12
N ALA A 311 -10.94 17.20 -20.96
CA ALA A 311 -11.19 18.63 -20.84
C ALA A 311 -9.91 19.47 -21.16
N GLU A 312 -8.74 19.07 -20.65
CA GLU A 312 -7.47 19.73 -20.95
C GLU A 312 -7.10 19.66 -22.45
N ILE A 313 -7.29 18.48 -23.06
CA ILE A 313 -7.08 18.31 -24.50
C ILE A 313 -8.04 19.21 -25.30
N ALA A 314 -9.30 19.26 -24.93
CA ALA A 314 -10.32 20.12 -25.57
C ALA A 314 -10.01 21.61 -25.38
N ALA A 315 -9.41 21.99 -24.24
CA ALA A 315 -8.91 23.34 -23.98
C ALA A 315 -7.66 23.72 -24.81
N GLY A 316 -7.09 22.76 -25.53
CA GLY A 316 -5.95 22.95 -26.44
C GLY A 316 -4.57 22.57 -25.87
N ASP A 317 -4.50 21.82 -24.78
CA ASP A 317 -3.22 21.32 -24.25
C ASP A 317 -2.63 20.25 -25.16
N LYS A 318 -1.69 20.68 -26.02
CA LYS A 318 -1.00 19.80 -26.97
C LYS A 318 0.00 18.84 -26.29
N THR A 319 0.50 19.21 -25.11
CA THR A 319 1.42 18.35 -24.35
C THR A 319 0.66 17.19 -23.72
N CYS A 320 -0.50 17.47 -23.11
CA CYS A 320 -1.40 16.43 -22.62
C CYS A 320 -1.77 15.43 -23.72
N LEU A 321 -2.18 15.94 -24.90
CA LEU A 321 -2.50 15.09 -26.06
C LEU A 321 -1.29 14.25 -26.52
N ALA A 322 -0.12 14.84 -26.60
CA ALA A 322 1.09 14.13 -27.04
C ALA A 322 1.51 13.04 -26.04
N ASN A 323 1.30 13.27 -24.76
CA ASN A 323 1.61 12.33 -23.68
C ASN A 323 0.76 11.06 -23.72
N GLN A 324 -0.46 11.10 -24.31
CA GLN A 324 -1.32 9.92 -24.42
C GLN A 324 -0.74 8.81 -25.32
N ARG A 325 0.28 9.10 -26.12
CA ARG A 325 0.81 8.17 -27.13
C ARG A 325 1.33 6.84 -26.56
N LEU A 326 1.86 6.82 -25.35
CA LEU A 326 2.39 5.61 -24.71
C LEU A 326 1.35 4.88 -23.84
N HIS A 327 0.17 5.43 -23.62
CA HIS A 327 -0.83 4.87 -22.72
C HIS A 327 -1.29 3.46 -23.13
N LEU A 328 -1.39 3.16 -24.44
CA LEU A 328 -1.70 1.79 -24.92
C LEU A 328 -0.61 0.76 -24.61
N GLN A 329 0.58 1.18 -24.15
CA GLN A 329 1.66 0.31 -23.73
C GLN A 329 1.61 -0.03 -22.23
N ALA A 330 0.51 0.31 -21.54
CA ALA A 330 0.28 -0.10 -20.15
C ALA A 330 0.47 -1.63 -19.99
N GLN A 331 1.02 -2.06 -18.87
CA GLN A 331 1.16 -3.49 -18.59
C GLN A 331 -0.21 -4.11 -18.30
N SER A 332 -0.40 -5.34 -18.75
CA SER A 332 -1.55 -6.15 -18.33
C SER A 332 -1.41 -6.51 -16.86
N LEU A 333 -2.11 -5.78 -16.00
CA LEU A 333 -2.09 -6.01 -14.55
C LEU A 333 -2.74 -7.34 -14.16
N GLU A 334 -3.69 -7.85 -14.95
CA GLU A 334 -4.28 -9.18 -14.76
C GLU A 334 -3.23 -10.30 -14.83
N SER A 335 -2.21 -10.14 -15.70
CA SER A 335 -1.10 -11.11 -15.75
C SER A 335 -0.18 -10.99 -14.53
N LEU A 336 -0.19 -9.87 -13.81
CA LEU A 336 0.61 -9.63 -12.61
C LEU A 336 -0.08 -10.13 -11.34
N VAL A 337 -1.39 -10.04 -11.26
CA VAL A 337 -2.20 -10.25 -10.04
C VAL A 337 -3.41 -11.17 -10.26
N GLY A 338 -3.31 -12.15 -11.16
CA GLY A 338 -4.38 -13.11 -11.42
C GLY A 338 -4.44 -14.27 -10.40
N PRO A 339 -5.56 -15.02 -10.40
CA PRO A 339 -5.75 -16.17 -9.53
C PRO A 339 -4.59 -17.17 -9.58
N GLY A 340 -4.25 -17.76 -8.45
CA GLY A 340 -3.24 -18.82 -8.35
C GLY A 340 -1.78 -18.37 -8.53
N SER A 341 -1.50 -17.09 -8.73
CA SER A 341 -0.13 -16.56 -8.81
C SER A 341 0.67 -16.89 -7.55
N ALA A 342 1.98 -17.05 -7.72
CA ALA A 342 2.94 -17.10 -6.63
C ALA A 342 3.72 -15.78 -6.57
N ARG A 343 4.28 -15.47 -5.42
CA ARG A 343 5.19 -14.32 -5.33
C ARG A 343 6.41 -14.56 -6.19
N THR A 344 6.60 -13.69 -7.18
CA THR A 344 7.79 -13.69 -8.05
C THR A 344 8.65 -12.50 -7.65
N PRO A 345 9.82 -12.69 -7.02
CA PRO A 345 10.64 -11.58 -6.50
C PRO A 345 10.96 -10.52 -7.56
N SER A 346 11.33 -10.91 -8.78
CA SER A 346 11.63 -9.95 -9.85
C SER A 346 10.44 -9.06 -10.24
N LEU A 347 9.22 -9.50 -9.96
CA LEU A 347 7.99 -8.73 -10.22
C LEU A 347 7.59 -7.90 -9.01
N PHE A 348 7.57 -8.52 -7.81
CA PHE A 348 7.00 -7.89 -6.61
C PHE A 348 8.01 -7.08 -5.81
N ASP A 349 9.31 -7.45 -5.74
CA ASP A 349 10.30 -6.72 -4.95
C ASP A 349 10.44 -5.24 -5.36
N PRO A 350 10.45 -4.86 -6.66
CA PRO A 350 10.41 -3.46 -7.06
C PRO A 350 9.14 -2.71 -6.61
N ARG A 351 8.07 -3.46 -6.32
CA ARG A 351 6.74 -2.97 -5.95
C ARG A 351 6.40 -3.17 -4.47
N SER A 352 7.40 -3.49 -3.66
CA SER A 352 7.24 -3.77 -2.23
C SER A 352 7.84 -2.66 -1.38
N PRO A 353 7.04 -1.82 -0.73
CA PRO A 353 7.55 -0.81 0.20
C PRO A 353 8.45 -1.39 1.28
N GLU A 354 8.19 -2.61 1.76
CA GLU A 354 9.02 -3.28 2.75
C GLU A 354 10.47 -3.44 2.27
N VAL A 355 10.69 -3.78 1.00
CA VAL A 355 12.03 -3.89 0.41
C VAL A 355 12.71 -2.52 0.38
N TRP A 356 12.00 -1.47 -0.03
CA TRP A 356 12.52 -0.11 -0.15
C TRP A 356 12.70 0.61 1.19
N ALA A 357 11.86 0.32 2.18
CA ALA A 357 11.85 1.01 3.48
C ALA A 357 13.20 0.91 4.21
N SER A 358 13.95 -0.18 4.03
CA SER A 358 15.29 -0.34 4.60
C SER A 358 16.34 0.64 4.04
N HIS A 359 16.08 1.28 2.90
CA HIS A 359 16.95 2.26 2.26
C HIS A 359 16.58 3.71 2.61
N ILE A 360 15.43 3.94 3.25
CA ILE A 360 14.96 5.27 3.64
C ILE A 360 15.90 5.87 4.69
N LYS A 361 16.29 7.14 4.48
CA LYS A 361 17.23 7.88 5.33
C LYS A 361 16.65 9.16 5.90
N VAL A 362 15.44 9.52 5.50
CA VAL A 362 14.74 10.74 5.92
C VAL A 362 13.71 10.42 7.00
N PRO A 363 13.33 11.39 7.85
CA PRO A 363 12.28 11.20 8.84
C PRO A 363 10.98 10.69 8.24
N VAL A 364 10.31 9.77 8.94
CA VAL A 364 9.08 9.11 8.51
C VAL A 364 7.97 9.29 9.55
N PHE A 365 6.82 9.76 9.13
CA PHE A 365 5.59 9.79 9.90
C PHE A 365 4.59 8.81 9.26
N LEU A 366 4.50 7.61 9.80
CA LEU A 366 3.70 6.51 9.26
C LEU A 366 2.42 6.32 10.08
N VAL A 367 1.27 6.28 9.43
CA VAL A 367 -0.01 5.96 10.09
C VAL A 367 -0.76 4.91 9.30
N GLY A 368 -1.38 3.96 9.99
CA GLY A 368 -2.24 2.95 9.37
C GLY A 368 -3.24 2.35 10.34
N ALA A 369 -4.34 1.87 9.79
CA ALA A 369 -5.40 1.17 10.50
C ALA A 369 -5.18 -0.35 10.51
N LEU A 370 -5.69 -1.03 11.54
CA LEU A 370 -5.55 -2.48 11.73
C LEU A 370 -6.72 -3.28 11.14
N GLU A 371 -7.84 -2.63 10.83
CA GLU A 371 -9.00 -3.21 10.14
C GLU A 371 -9.16 -2.62 8.73
N ASP A 372 -8.05 -2.13 8.16
CA ASP A 372 -8.02 -1.57 6.80
C ASP A 372 -8.64 -2.54 5.79
N GLU A 373 -9.79 -2.15 5.25
CA GLU A 373 -10.61 -2.95 4.34
C GLU A 373 -10.11 -2.90 2.88
N GLN A 374 -9.14 -2.03 2.59
CA GLN A 374 -8.62 -1.84 1.25
C GLN A 374 -7.25 -2.50 1.07
N VAL A 375 -6.22 -2.00 1.73
CA VAL A 375 -4.85 -2.51 1.57
C VAL A 375 -4.49 -3.61 2.56
N GLY A 376 -5.31 -3.79 3.59
CA GLY A 376 -5.11 -4.79 4.63
C GLY A 376 -4.20 -4.33 5.77
N PRO A 377 -4.25 -5.05 6.90
CA PRO A 377 -3.57 -4.68 8.14
C PRO A 377 -2.14 -5.20 8.28
N GLN A 378 -1.53 -5.72 7.22
CA GLN A 378 -0.15 -6.26 7.26
C GLN A 378 0.93 -5.18 7.18
N TRP A 379 0.59 -3.93 6.89
CA TRP A 379 1.50 -2.79 6.80
C TRP A 379 2.46 -2.61 8.01
N PRO A 380 2.20 -3.10 9.25
CA PRO A 380 3.16 -3.00 10.36
C PRO A 380 4.50 -3.73 10.12
N ALA A 381 4.60 -4.59 9.09
CA ALA A 381 5.88 -5.12 8.61
C ALA A 381 6.88 -4.01 8.26
N LEU A 382 6.39 -2.86 7.77
CA LEU A 382 7.19 -1.66 7.49
C LEU A 382 7.95 -1.14 8.72
N ILE A 383 7.42 -1.30 9.92
CA ILE A 383 8.06 -0.84 11.16
C ILE A 383 9.39 -1.58 11.38
N THR A 384 9.39 -2.88 11.06
CA THR A 384 10.59 -3.70 11.12
C THR A 384 11.61 -3.30 10.04
N ALA A 385 11.14 -2.98 8.83
CA ALA A 385 11.99 -2.50 7.74
C ALA A 385 12.61 -1.12 8.06
N LEU A 386 11.86 -0.23 8.71
CA LEU A 386 12.27 1.12 9.15
C LEU A 386 13.11 1.10 10.45
N LYS A 387 13.51 -0.05 10.98
CA LYS A 387 14.21 -0.16 12.29
C LYS A 387 15.48 0.67 12.43
N ARG A 388 16.14 1.00 11.33
CA ARG A 388 17.37 1.82 11.32
C ARG A 388 17.10 3.32 11.35
N ASP A 389 15.90 3.75 11.02
CA ASP A 389 15.53 5.17 11.08
C ASP A 389 15.11 5.56 12.51
N LYS A 390 15.94 6.38 13.14
CA LYS A 390 15.70 6.89 14.50
C LYS A 390 14.57 7.93 14.55
N ASN A 391 14.19 8.50 13.42
CA ASN A 391 13.14 9.50 13.29
C ASN A 391 11.88 8.91 12.61
N ALA A 392 11.68 7.60 12.67
CA ALA A 392 10.44 6.98 12.25
C ALA A 392 9.44 6.98 13.42
N TYR A 393 8.33 7.67 13.22
CA TYR A 393 7.22 7.80 14.17
C TYR A 393 6.00 7.12 13.56
N VAL A 394 5.51 6.11 14.22
CA VAL A 394 4.42 5.26 13.73
C VAL A 394 3.21 5.43 14.62
N THR A 395 2.04 5.66 14.03
CA THR A 395 0.75 5.58 14.73
C THR A 395 -0.09 4.46 14.11
N MET A 396 -0.59 3.58 14.95
CA MET A 396 -1.57 2.56 14.57
C MET A 396 -2.85 2.73 15.38
N LEU A 397 -3.95 2.37 14.76
CA LEU A 397 -5.27 2.47 15.38
C LEU A 397 -6.15 1.34 14.83
N ASN A 398 -7.16 0.92 15.61
CA ASN A 398 -8.27 0.20 15.01
C ASN A 398 -9.06 1.15 14.12
N GLY A 399 -9.64 0.62 13.05
CA GLY A 399 -10.43 1.41 12.11
C GLY A 399 -10.22 1.03 10.65
N THR A 400 -10.89 1.75 9.78
CA THR A 400 -10.89 1.55 8.34
C THR A 400 -9.77 2.35 7.66
N HIS A 401 -9.59 2.14 6.36
CA HIS A 401 -8.53 2.75 5.53
C HIS A 401 -8.42 4.26 5.71
N ILE A 402 -9.56 4.96 5.75
CA ILE A 402 -9.61 6.42 5.82
C ILE A 402 -9.25 6.97 7.22
N ASP A 403 -9.28 6.15 8.26
CA ASP A 403 -9.12 6.61 9.65
C ASP A 403 -7.71 7.10 9.97
N SER A 404 -6.72 6.78 9.11
CA SER A 404 -5.39 7.38 9.19
C SER A 404 -5.40 8.91 9.02
N LEU A 405 -6.44 9.49 8.44
CA LEU A 405 -6.67 10.93 8.36
C LEU A 405 -7.37 11.51 9.62
N GLY A 406 -7.61 10.68 10.63
CA GLY A 406 -8.35 11.07 11.83
C GLY A 406 -7.76 12.26 12.57
N PRO A 407 -8.54 12.87 13.49
CA PRO A 407 -8.16 14.12 14.18
C PRO A 407 -6.89 13.97 15.01
N ASP A 408 -6.67 12.80 15.63
CA ASP A 408 -5.46 12.50 16.39
C ASP A 408 -4.20 12.35 15.52
N THR A 409 -4.36 12.18 14.22
CA THR A 409 -3.28 12.13 13.24
C THR A 409 -2.95 13.53 12.71
N ILE A 410 -3.98 14.30 12.28
CA ILE A 410 -3.78 15.52 11.50
C ILE A 410 -2.97 16.61 12.24
N SER A 411 -3.18 16.78 13.54
CA SER A 411 -2.43 17.76 14.33
C SER A 411 -0.94 17.38 14.41
N ARG A 412 -0.63 16.11 14.64
CA ARG A 412 0.75 15.60 14.71
C ARG A 412 1.44 15.57 13.34
N TRP A 413 0.68 15.28 12.29
CA TRP A 413 1.15 15.38 10.92
C TRP A 413 1.62 16.81 10.60
N LEU A 414 0.86 17.82 11.01
CA LEU A 414 1.26 19.22 10.84
C LEU A 414 2.50 19.58 11.69
N GLU A 415 2.56 19.18 12.96
CA GLU A 415 3.74 19.35 13.79
C GLU A 415 4.99 18.74 13.15
N PHE A 416 4.86 17.52 12.63
CA PHE A 416 5.93 16.81 11.94
C PHE A 416 6.39 17.55 10.66
N LEU A 417 5.45 18.02 9.84
CA LEU A 417 5.76 18.80 8.63
C LEU A 417 6.43 20.13 8.96
N ASP A 418 5.96 20.84 9.99
CA ASP A 418 6.57 22.10 10.43
C ASP A 418 8.02 21.88 10.86
N ILE A 419 8.28 20.84 11.65
CA ILE A 419 9.62 20.54 12.19
C ILE A 419 10.57 20.00 11.10
N TYR A 420 10.13 19.01 10.31
CA TYR A 420 11.04 18.25 9.46
C TYR A 420 11.07 18.69 7.99
N VAL A 421 10.03 19.40 7.52
CA VAL A 421 9.96 19.91 6.13
C VAL A 421 10.14 21.42 6.12
N ALA A 422 9.35 22.15 6.88
CA ALA A 422 9.43 23.62 6.92
C ALA A 422 10.62 24.14 7.75
N GLY A 423 11.16 23.33 8.65
CA GLY A 423 12.26 23.76 9.54
C GLY A 423 11.85 24.92 10.44
N ARG A 424 10.61 24.91 10.96
CA ARG A 424 10.07 25.94 11.84
C ARG A 424 9.47 25.33 13.11
N VAL A 425 9.36 26.15 14.16
CA VAL A 425 8.59 25.80 15.36
C VAL A 425 7.13 25.63 14.95
N PRO A 426 6.43 24.57 15.39
CA PRO A 426 5.03 24.37 15.07
C PRO A 426 4.19 25.58 15.42
N SER A 427 3.33 25.98 14.51
CA SER A 427 2.44 27.13 14.72
C SER A 427 1.02 26.69 15.00
N ALA A 428 0.36 27.37 15.94
CA ALA A 428 -1.07 27.20 16.09
C ALA A 428 -1.74 27.57 14.76
N ALA A 429 -2.41 26.60 14.13
CA ALA A 429 -3.17 26.84 12.91
C ALA A 429 -4.64 27.13 13.29
N PRO A 430 -5.01 28.39 13.60
CA PRO A 430 -6.33 28.71 14.16
C PRO A 430 -7.48 28.36 13.21
N THR A 431 -7.21 28.20 11.93
CA THR A 431 -8.17 27.78 10.91
C THR A 431 -8.29 26.27 10.80
N LEU A 432 -7.32 25.49 11.31
CA LEU A 432 -7.31 24.04 11.16
C LEU A 432 -8.45 23.38 11.95
N ALA A 433 -8.60 23.70 13.23
CA ALA A 433 -9.58 23.05 14.10
C ALA A 433 -11.04 23.26 13.60
N PRO A 434 -11.49 24.49 13.29
CA PRO A 434 -12.83 24.70 12.74
C PRO A 434 -13.04 23.99 11.40
N LEU A 435 -12.04 24.04 10.49
CA LEU A 435 -12.12 23.42 9.19
C LEU A 435 -12.18 21.89 9.32
N ALA A 436 -11.27 21.29 10.08
CA ALA A 436 -11.25 19.86 10.30
C ALA A 436 -12.52 19.36 11.00
N SER A 437 -13.01 20.10 12.01
CA SER A 437 -14.27 19.78 12.68
C SER A 437 -15.46 19.75 11.73
N ALA A 438 -15.54 20.71 10.78
CA ALA A 438 -16.58 20.76 9.78
C ALA A 438 -16.48 19.60 8.77
N VAL A 439 -15.24 19.26 8.34
CA VAL A 439 -14.99 18.11 7.45
C VAL A 439 -15.38 16.80 8.13
N TYR A 440 -14.94 16.58 9.37
CA TYR A 440 -15.30 15.37 10.12
C TYR A 440 -16.79 15.27 10.39
N ALA A 441 -17.45 16.37 10.76
CA ALA A 441 -18.91 16.38 10.96
C ALA A 441 -19.67 16.01 9.68
N SER A 442 -19.24 16.53 8.54
CA SER A 442 -19.81 16.19 7.22
C SER A 442 -19.55 14.72 6.84
N ALA A 443 -18.31 14.25 7.01
CA ALA A 443 -17.88 12.93 6.59
C ALA A 443 -18.48 11.80 7.46
N THR A 444 -18.66 12.03 8.76
CA THR A 444 -19.22 11.04 9.70
C THR A 444 -20.75 11.11 9.83
N SER A 445 -21.46 11.50 8.79
CA SER A 445 -22.93 11.56 8.74
C SER A 445 -23.59 12.60 9.68
N GLY A 446 -22.92 13.72 9.90
CA GLY A 446 -23.54 14.90 10.53
C GLY A 446 -23.75 14.82 12.04
N ALA A 447 -23.39 13.74 12.69
CA ALA A 447 -23.77 13.55 14.09
C ALA A 447 -22.79 14.15 15.10
N ARG A 448 -21.50 14.39 14.75
CA ARG A 448 -20.51 14.69 15.79
C ARG A 448 -19.34 15.52 15.28
N SER A 449 -19.23 16.70 15.81
CA SER A 449 -18.04 17.55 15.64
C SER A 449 -16.87 16.94 16.43
N VAL A 450 -15.88 16.38 15.74
CA VAL A 450 -14.61 15.97 16.34
C VAL A 450 -13.61 17.10 16.14
N THR A 451 -13.09 17.63 17.24
CA THR A 451 -12.06 18.68 17.18
C THR A 451 -10.68 18.04 17.27
N PRO A 452 -9.78 18.28 16.29
CA PRO A 452 -8.40 17.81 16.38
C PRO A 452 -7.72 18.34 17.67
N PRO A 453 -6.85 17.56 18.28
CA PRO A 453 -6.03 18.03 19.39
C PRO A 453 -5.27 19.32 19.04
N ALA A 454 -5.04 20.18 20.03
CA ALA A 454 -4.25 21.39 19.82
C ALA A 454 -2.83 21.06 19.35
N ILE A 455 -2.27 21.94 18.50
CA ILE A 455 -0.88 21.86 18.07
C ILE A 455 0.02 22.06 19.27
N ARG A 456 0.94 21.14 19.50
CA ARG A 456 1.91 21.16 20.60
C ARG A 456 3.17 21.94 20.18
N PHE A 457 4.05 22.18 21.12
CA PHE A 457 5.39 22.75 20.90
C PHE A 457 5.41 24.15 20.28
N THR A 458 4.30 24.88 20.30
CA THR A 458 4.17 26.23 19.71
C THR A 458 4.95 27.29 20.46
N THR A 459 5.37 27.02 21.70
CA THR A 459 6.13 27.93 22.56
C THR A 459 7.61 27.60 22.65
N GLU A 460 8.06 26.60 21.90
CA GLU A 460 9.47 26.20 21.88
C GLU A 460 10.35 27.33 21.33
N PRO A 461 11.54 27.60 21.96
CA PRO A 461 12.37 28.74 21.58
C PRO A 461 13.11 28.55 20.23
N SER A 462 13.15 27.32 19.70
CA SER A 462 13.84 26.99 18.45
C SER A 462 13.29 25.71 17.82
N VAL A 463 13.59 25.52 16.54
CA VAL A 463 13.29 24.27 15.83
C VAL A 463 14.01 23.07 16.47
N ALA A 464 15.26 23.27 16.91
CA ALA A 464 16.01 22.20 17.57
C ALA A 464 15.33 21.77 18.88
N SER A 465 14.83 22.72 19.66
CA SER A 465 14.06 22.48 20.88
C SER A 465 12.71 21.78 20.55
N ALA A 466 11.97 22.28 19.56
CA ALA A 466 10.71 21.65 19.13
C ALA A 466 10.93 20.21 18.63
N LYS A 467 11.99 19.96 17.88
CA LYS A 467 12.38 18.62 17.42
C LYS A 467 12.71 17.69 18.59
N ALA A 468 13.44 18.17 19.58
CA ALA A 468 13.76 17.38 20.77
C ALA A 468 12.50 17.09 21.60
N ALA A 469 11.60 18.07 21.74
CA ALA A 469 10.32 17.90 22.42
C ALA A 469 9.41 16.91 21.69
N PHE A 470 9.34 17.00 20.35
CA PHE A 470 8.59 16.04 19.55
C PHE A 470 9.14 14.61 19.76
N ALA A 471 10.45 14.42 19.64
CA ALA A 471 11.09 13.11 19.84
C ALA A 471 10.92 12.55 21.26
N ALA A 472 10.80 13.41 22.27
CA ALA A 472 10.60 13.01 23.66
C ALA A 472 9.14 12.62 23.98
N HIS A 473 8.17 13.19 23.26
CA HIS A 473 6.74 13.00 23.54
C HIS A 473 6.04 12.05 22.54
N ASP A 474 6.63 11.83 21.38
CA ASP A 474 6.10 10.88 20.40
C ASP A 474 6.94 9.59 20.40
N PRO A 475 6.37 8.50 20.92
CA PRO A 475 7.06 7.21 20.94
C PRO A 475 7.27 6.71 19.50
N ARG A 476 8.24 5.80 19.33
CA ARG A 476 8.49 5.17 18.04
C ARG A 476 7.23 4.49 17.47
N VAL A 477 6.47 3.81 18.32
CA VAL A 477 5.18 3.21 17.97
C VAL A 477 4.15 3.71 18.96
N ARG A 478 3.16 4.40 18.46
CA ARG A 478 2.00 4.88 19.20
C ARG A 478 0.79 4.06 18.79
N VAL A 479 0.07 3.51 19.74
CA VAL A 479 -1.20 2.81 19.51
C VAL A 479 -2.33 3.64 20.08
N LEU A 480 -3.33 3.92 19.28
CA LEU A 480 -4.62 4.50 19.67
C LEU A 480 -5.60 3.36 19.88
N PHE A 481 -6.04 3.15 21.12
CA PHE A 481 -6.94 2.06 21.47
C PHE A 481 -8.40 2.51 21.46
N ASP A 482 -9.25 1.57 21.09
CA ASP A 482 -10.71 1.72 21.09
C ASP A 482 -11.15 2.98 20.30
N ASN A 483 -10.58 3.21 19.13
CA ASN A 483 -11.06 4.28 18.26
C ASN A 483 -12.51 4.00 17.86
N GLY A 484 -13.40 4.94 18.14
CA GLY A 484 -14.85 4.76 18.05
C GLY A 484 -15.56 4.66 19.39
N GLY A 485 -14.86 4.25 20.46
CA GLY A 485 -15.39 4.12 21.82
C GLY A 485 -15.26 5.36 22.69
N GLY A 486 -14.75 6.49 22.15
CA GLY A 486 -14.53 7.72 22.92
C GLY A 486 -15.81 8.44 23.37
N GLY A 487 -15.63 9.45 24.23
CA GLY A 487 -16.74 10.18 24.88
C GLY A 487 -17.69 10.94 23.95
N LEU A 488 -17.33 11.09 22.67
CA LEU A 488 -18.20 11.68 21.64
C LEU A 488 -19.28 10.69 21.13
N GLY A 489 -19.23 9.43 21.59
CA GLY A 489 -20.18 8.34 21.37
C GLY A 489 -19.74 7.35 20.28
N PRO A 490 -20.50 6.26 20.11
CA PRO A 490 -20.13 5.13 19.27
C PRO A 490 -19.77 5.53 17.84
N GLY A 491 -18.64 5.03 17.34
CA GLY A 491 -18.17 5.26 15.98
C GLY A 491 -17.51 6.63 15.72
N ALA A 492 -17.42 7.51 16.73
CA ALA A 492 -16.72 8.77 16.57
C ALA A 492 -15.20 8.55 16.41
N LEU A 493 -14.53 9.37 15.59
CA LEU A 493 -13.09 9.32 15.37
C LEU A 493 -12.32 9.78 16.62
N GLN A 494 -12.45 9.03 17.71
CA GLN A 494 -11.84 9.34 19.00
C GLN A 494 -11.48 8.05 19.72
N PRO A 495 -10.19 7.82 20.01
CA PRO A 495 -9.75 6.72 20.86
C PRO A 495 -10.13 6.96 22.31
N THR A 496 -10.25 5.90 23.11
CA THR A 496 -10.47 6.02 24.57
C THR A 496 -9.16 6.27 25.32
N PHE A 497 -8.07 5.71 24.87
CA PHE A 497 -6.72 5.88 25.42
C PHE A 497 -5.65 5.58 24.37
N GLN A 498 -4.39 5.79 24.74
CA GLN A 498 -3.26 5.49 23.91
C GLN A 498 -2.11 4.89 24.70
N ALA A 499 -1.24 4.13 24.03
CA ALA A 499 0.02 3.67 24.60
C ALA A 499 1.18 3.91 23.63
N GLY A 500 2.38 4.08 24.18
CA GLY A 500 3.61 4.27 23.42
C GLY A 500 4.60 3.14 23.66
N PHE A 501 5.26 2.70 22.59
CA PHE A 501 6.24 1.62 22.61
C PHE A 501 7.52 2.04 21.88
N SER A 502 8.67 1.56 22.39
CA SER A 502 9.98 1.84 21.79
C SER A 502 10.35 0.89 20.66
N THR A 503 9.70 -0.27 20.59
CA THR A 503 9.98 -1.34 19.60
C THR A 503 8.71 -1.89 19.00
N TRP A 504 8.86 -2.59 17.88
CA TRP A 504 7.82 -3.41 17.27
C TRP A 504 8.38 -4.81 16.96
N PRO A 505 7.73 -5.92 17.38
CA PRO A 505 6.62 -5.90 18.34
C PRO A 505 7.04 -5.27 19.67
N PRO A 506 6.09 -4.76 20.48
CA PRO A 506 6.40 -4.29 21.82
C PRO A 506 6.95 -5.41 22.70
N ALA A 507 7.78 -5.07 23.69
CA ALA A 507 8.18 -6.02 24.70
C ALA A 507 6.95 -6.51 25.48
N GLY A 508 6.81 -7.83 25.61
CA GLY A 508 5.67 -8.47 26.25
C GLY A 508 5.98 -9.91 26.64
N THR A 509 4.96 -10.63 27.07
CA THR A 509 5.03 -12.06 27.33
C THR A 509 4.36 -12.83 26.19
N VAL A 510 5.11 -13.71 25.55
CA VAL A 510 4.54 -14.62 24.53
C VAL A 510 3.72 -15.69 25.24
N ILE A 511 2.44 -15.73 24.97
CA ILE A 511 1.50 -16.70 25.52
C ILE A 511 1.13 -17.70 24.43
N HIS A 512 1.20 -18.99 24.77
CA HIS A 512 0.69 -20.08 23.96
C HIS A 512 -0.60 -20.59 24.57
N TYR A 513 -1.72 -20.38 23.90
CA TYR A 513 -3.01 -20.93 24.29
C TYR A 513 -3.20 -22.26 23.56
N SER A 514 -3.14 -23.39 24.28
CA SER A 514 -3.44 -24.73 23.74
C SER A 514 -4.92 -24.85 23.37
N LEU A 515 -5.22 -25.40 22.21
CA LEU A 515 -6.59 -25.68 21.77
C LEU A 515 -7.09 -26.97 22.45
N GLY A 516 -8.19 -26.86 23.20
CA GLY A 516 -8.79 -27.95 23.97
C GLY A 516 -10.00 -28.60 23.30
N PRO A 517 -10.30 -29.88 23.65
CA PRO A 517 -11.38 -30.63 23.05
C PRO A 517 -12.80 -30.09 23.39
N ASP A 518 -12.91 -29.35 24.46
CA ASP A 518 -14.13 -28.67 24.91
C ASP A 518 -14.33 -27.28 24.27
N GLY A 519 -13.44 -26.89 23.31
CA GLY A 519 -13.45 -25.57 22.71
C GLY A 519 -12.71 -24.51 23.54
N SER A 520 -11.89 -24.92 24.50
CA SER A 520 -11.08 -24.01 25.33
C SER A 520 -9.79 -23.56 24.63
N LEU A 521 -9.33 -22.36 24.99
CA LEU A 521 -7.98 -21.85 24.81
C LEU A 521 -7.31 -21.82 26.20
N ASP A 522 -6.42 -22.78 26.49
CA ASP A 522 -5.77 -22.92 27.79
C ASP A 522 -4.31 -22.45 27.72
N ALA A 523 -3.93 -21.55 28.62
CA ALA A 523 -2.54 -21.09 28.72
C ALA A 523 -1.58 -22.19 29.25
N ASN A 524 -2.12 -23.26 29.81
CA ASN A 524 -1.33 -24.43 30.21
C ASN A 524 -1.32 -25.49 29.09
N PRO A 525 -0.20 -26.19 28.91
CA PRO A 525 -0.13 -27.27 27.94
C PRO A 525 -1.12 -28.40 28.25
N LEU A 526 -1.88 -28.82 27.26
CA LEU A 526 -2.78 -29.97 27.34
C LEU A 526 -2.02 -31.25 27.00
N HIS A 527 -2.08 -32.25 27.89
CA HIS A 527 -1.28 -33.49 27.74
C HIS A 527 -1.99 -34.59 26.94
N ASN A 528 -3.34 -34.58 26.96
CA ASN A 528 -4.11 -35.62 26.29
C ASN A 528 -4.38 -35.21 24.83
N SER A 529 -3.97 -36.09 23.91
CA SER A 529 -4.25 -35.86 22.47
C SER A 529 -5.71 -36.16 22.15
N SER A 530 -6.30 -35.27 21.39
CA SER A 530 -7.64 -35.42 20.80
C SER A 530 -7.69 -34.76 19.43
N ARG A 531 -8.83 -34.76 18.78
CA ARG A 531 -9.01 -34.12 17.47
C ARG A 531 -10.43 -33.59 17.33
N VAL A 532 -10.58 -32.60 16.46
CA VAL A 532 -11.86 -32.03 16.05
C VAL A 532 -11.87 -31.86 14.54
N THR A 533 -13.06 -31.94 13.93
CA THR A 533 -13.19 -31.84 12.47
C THR A 533 -14.16 -30.73 12.07
N PHE A 534 -13.94 -30.18 10.88
CA PHE A 534 -14.87 -29.27 10.22
C PHE A 534 -14.81 -29.46 8.70
N ARG A 535 -15.76 -28.88 7.98
CA ARG A 535 -15.83 -28.93 6.52
C ARG A 535 -15.63 -27.53 5.95
N PRO A 536 -14.40 -27.15 5.53
CA PRO A 536 -14.15 -25.84 4.97
C PRO A 536 -15.03 -25.65 3.71
N ASN A 537 -15.85 -24.62 3.72
CA ASN A 537 -16.72 -24.28 2.60
C ASN A 537 -16.83 -22.77 2.45
N PRO A 538 -16.17 -22.17 1.44
CA PRO A 538 -16.21 -20.72 1.25
C PRO A 538 -17.60 -20.19 0.84
N ALA A 539 -18.47 -21.04 0.30
CA ALA A 539 -19.79 -20.63 -0.18
C ALA A 539 -20.84 -20.43 0.92
N VAL A 540 -20.52 -20.75 2.19
CA VAL A 540 -21.51 -20.65 3.30
C VAL A 540 -21.60 -19.27 3.93
N ARG A 541 -20.73 -18.36 3.56
CA ARG A 541 -20.76 -16.96 4.01
C ARG A 541 -20.80 -16.02 2.82
N PRO A 542 -21.64 -14.98 2.86
CA PRO A 542 -21.68 -14.02 1.77
C PRO A 542 -20.34 -13.30 1.63
N ALA A 543 -20.02 -12.96 0.40
CA ALA A 543 -18.98 -12.01 0.09
C ALA A 543 -19.65 -10.66 -0.15
N ASP A 544 -19.41 -9.72 0.75
CA ASP A 544 -19.95 -8.37 0.62
C ASP A 544 -18.94 -7.44 -0.03
N ASP A 545 -19.41 -6.67 -0.99
CA ASP A 545 -18.64 -5.64 -1.65
C ASP A 545 -19.07 -4.27 -1.11
N LEU A 546 -18.12 -3.34 -0.99
CA LEU A 546 -18.42 -1.94 -0.73
C LEU A 546 -19.05 -1.36 -2.00
N SER A 547 -20.37 -1.30 -2.03
CA SER A 547 -21.11 -0.74 -3.16
C SER A 547 -20.87 0.78 -3.28
N SER A 548 -21.20 1.35 -4.45
CA SER A 548 -21.12 2.79 -4.74
C SER A 548 -21.84 3.71 -3.77
N SER A 549 -22.70 3.17 -2.90
CA SER A 549 -23.38 3.92 -1.83
C SER A 549 -22.63 3.89 -0.48
N ALA A 550 -21.50 3.18 -0.38
CA ALA A 550 -20.74 3.08 0.85
C ALA A 550 -20.14 4.45 1.23
N ASN A 551 -20.24 4.80 2.51
CA ASN A 551 -19.58 5.95 3.08
C ASN A 551 -18.24 5.51 3.69
N ALA A 552 -17.12 5.89 3.07
CA ALA A 552 -15.77 5.55 3.52
C ALA A 552 -15.46 6.05 4.96
N TRP A 553 -16.19 7.04 5.46
CA TRP A 553 -16.08 7.55 6.83
C TRP A 553 -17.02 6.87 7.81
N ALA A 554 -17.86 5.93 7.37
CA ALA A 554 -18.70 5.18 8.28
C ALA A 554 -17.82 4.40 9.29
N ALA A 555 -18.27 4.36 10.54
CA ALA A 555 -17.57 3.61 11.59
C ALA A 555 -17.47 2.12 11.25
N GLN A 556 -18.54 1.61 10.67
CA GLN A 556 -18.65 0.24 10.15
C GLN A 556 -19.07 0.34 8.69
N PRO A 557 -18.26 -0.06 7.73
CA PRO A 557 -18.72 -0.24 6.37
C PRO A 557 -19.90 -1.23 6.36
N PRO A 558 -20.98 -0.96 5.61
CA PRO A 558 -22.14 -1.84 5.59
C PRO A 558 -21.76 -3.21 4.99
N TYR A 559 -21.83 -4.26 5.78
CA TYR A 559 -21.70 -5.65 5.33
C TYR A 559 -22.38 -6.60 6.33
N ASP A 560 -22.72 -7.79 5.86
CA ASP A 560 -23.38 -8.81 6.65
C ASP A 560 -22.37 -9.76 7.29
N TRP A 561 -21.97 -9.45 8.53
CA TRP A 561 -21.04 -10.30 9.28
C TRP A 561 -21.78 -11.48 9.91
N THR A 562 -22.11 -12.48 9.10
CA THR A 562 -22.81 -13.69 9.54
C THR A 562 -21.88 -14.67 10.26
N PRO A 563 -22.40 -15.43 11.26
CA PRO A 563 -21.66 -16.52 11.88
C PRO A 563 -21.33 -17.64 10.88
N VAL A 564 -20.20 -18.31 11.10
CA VAL A 564 -19.88 -19.55 10.38
C VAL A 564 -20.86 -20.66 10.83
N PRO A 565 -21.51 -21.39 9.89
CA PRO A 565 -22.34 -22.54 10.25
C PRO A 565 -21.54 -23.62 11.01
N THR A 566 -22.16 -24.27 11.99
CA THR A 566 -21.50 -25.23 12.91
C THR A 566 -20.69 -26.32 12.22
N ALA A 567 -21.10 -26.82 11.05
CA ALA A 567 -20.35 -27.84 10.34
C ALA A 567 -19.13 -27.28 9.55
N ASN A 568 -19.06 -25.96 9.34
CA ASN A 568 -18.12 -25.32 8.43
C ASN A 568 -17.00 -24.54 9.16
N GLY A 569 -16.98 -24.58 10.48
CA GLY A 569 -15.95 -24.00 11.30
C GLY A 569 -15.89 -24.62 12.68
N ILE A 570 -14.80 -24.32 13.39
CA ILE A 570 -14.58 -24.69 14.79
C ILE A 570 -14.15 -23.45 15.57
N ALA A 571 -14.49 -23.37 16.85
CA ALA A 571 -14.18 -22.23 17.70
C ALA A 571 -13.53 -22.64 19.00
N PHE A 572 -12.66 -21.76 19.52
CA PHE A 572 -11.98 -21.93 20.81
C PHE A 572 -11.97 -20.60 21.54
N GLU A 573 -12.13 -20.65 22.88
CA GLU A 573 -12.29 -19.47 23.73
C GLU A 573 -11.43 -19.56 24.99
N THR A 574 -10.87 -18.43 25.42
CA THR A 574 -10.20 -18.36 26.74
C THR A 574 -11.24 -18.44 27.87
N PRO A 575 -10.82 -18.79 29.10
CA PRO A 575 -11.60 -18.41 30.28
C PRO A 575 -11.88 -16.92 30.31
N VAL A 576 -12.90 -16.51 31.04
CA VAL A 576 -13.22 -15.09 31.26
C VAL A 576 -11.99 -14.37 31.83
N PHE A 577 -11.57 -13.29 31.21
CA PHE A 577 -10.50 -12.45 31.75
C PHE A 577 -10.94 -11.83 33.08
N THR A 578 -10.11 -12.00 34.11
CA THR A 578 -10.38 -11.44 35.45
C THR A 578 -9.82 -10.04 35.63
N LYS A 579 -8.96 -9.61 34.71
CA LYS A 579 -8.33 -8.27 34.62
C LYS A 579 -8.24 -7.86 33.15
N ALA A 580 -8.05 -6.58 32.89
CA ALA A 580 -7.76 -6.12 31.56
C ALA A 580 -6.46 -6.77 31.03
N THR A 581 -6.52 -7.37 29.85
CA THR A 581 -5.41 -8.06 29.17
C THR A 581 -5.21 -7.41 27.81
N THR A 582 -4.03 -6.84 27.59
CA THR A 582 -3.71 -6.14 26.34
C THR A 582 -2.82 -6.99 25.47
N ILE A 583 -3.23 -7.21 24.23
CA ILE A 583 -2.46 -7.90 23.20
C ILE A 583 -2.03 -6.89 22.14
N VAL A 584 -0.71 -6.76 21.91
CA VAL A 584 -0.18 -5.87 20.87
C VAL A 584 0.94 -6.59 20.12
N GLY A 585 0.79 -6.73 18.82
CA GLY A 585 1.79 -7.34 17.93
C GLY A 585 1.20 -8.32 16.93
N PRO A 586 2.04 -8.92 16.08
CA PRO A 586 1.64 -10.06 15.26
C PRO A 586 1.25 -11.24 16.12
N ALA A 587 0.44 -12.14 15.58
CA ALA A 587 0.01 -13.37 16.24
C ALA A 587 0.05 -14.54 15.24
N CYS A 588 0.03 -15.77 15.78
CA CYS A 588 0.13 -16.97 14.97
C CYS A 588 -0.84 -18.05 15.48
N LEU A 589 -1.53 -18.73 14.58
CA LEU A 589 -2.15 -20.01 14.89
C LEU A 589 -1.21 -21.14 14.41
N GLU A 590 -0.57 -21.85 15.33
CA GLU A 590 0.13 -23.09 15.05
C GLU A 590 -0.89 -24.23 14.98
N LEU A 591 -1.25 -24.63 13.76
CA LEU A 591 -2.31 -25.60 13.51
C LEU A 591 -1.72 -26.94 13.08
N ARG A 592 -1.96 -28.01 13.85
CA ARG A 592 -1.72 -29.39 13.42
C ARG A 592 -2.90 -29.83 12.59
N LEU A 593 -2.72 -29.86 11.27
CA LEU A 593 -3.78 -30.07 10.30
C LEU A 593 -3.58 -31.38 9.54
N GLU A 594 -4.62 -32.23 9.52
CA GLU A 594 -4.81 -33.31 8.56
C GLU A 594 -6.02 -32.96 7.69
N SER A 595 -5.91 -33.11 6.38
CA SER A 595 -6.97 -32.82 5.44
C SER A 595 -7.19 -33.97 4.44
N THR A 596 -8.44 -34.17 4.05
CA THR A 596 -8.77 -35.05 2.92
C THR A 596 -8.39 -34.44 1.56
N ALA A 597 -8.23 -33.10 1.52
CA ALA A 597 -7.71 -32.39 0.37
C ALA A 597 -6.18 -32.30 0.41
N ARG A 598 -5.56 -32.06 -0.75
CA ARG A 598 -4.11 -31.78 -0.82
C ARG A 598 -3.75 -30.35 -0.41
N VAL A 599 -4.71 -29.45 -0.55
CA VAL A 599 -4.59 -28.03 -0.20
C VAL A 599 -5.89 -27.62 0.46
N SER A 600 -5.82 -26.93 1.57
CA SER A 600 -6.95 -26.28 2.25
C SER A 600 -6.62 -24.80 2.41
N ASP A 601 -7.59 -23.95 2.11
CA ASP A 601 -7.51 -22.51 2.36
C ASP A 601 -8.16 -22.23 3.70
N LEU A 602 -7.42 -21.56 4.58
CA LEU A 602 -7.75 -21.39 5.99
C LEU A 602 -7.85 -19.90 6.35
N GLN A 603 -8.84 -19.59 7.17
CA GLN A 603 -8.99 -18.31 7.85
C GLN A 603 -9.09 -18.54 9.34
N VAL A 604 -8.47 -17.67 10.12
CA VAL A 604 -8.63 -17.54 11.56
C VAL A 604 -9.21 -16.18 11.85
N THR A 605 -10.41 -16.14 12.44
CA THR A 605 -11.03 -14.89 12.90
C THR A 605 -10.82 -14.78 14.40
N VAL A 606 -10.29 -13.63 14.85
CA VAL A 606 -10.14 -13.28 16.28
C VAL A 606 -11.25 -12.33 16.68
N THR A 607 -11.95 -12.66 17.77
CA THR A 607 -13.07 -11.86 18.29
C THR A 607 -12.98 -11.66 19.79
N GLU A 608 -13.64 -10.63 20.32
CA GLU A 608 -13.91 -10.45 21.73
C GLU A 608 -15.36 -10.85 22.02
N VAL A 609 -15.56 -11.84 22.91
CA VAL A 609 -16.90 -12.20 23.41
C VAL A 609 -17.23 -11.30 24.58
N GLN A 610 -18.36 -10.62 24.49
CA GLN A 610 -18.83 -9.67 25.48
C GLN A 610 -19.33 -10.37 26.76
N PRO A 611 -19.33 -9.68 27.93
CA PRO A 611 -19.85 -10.26 29.18
C PRO A 611 -21.27 -10.80 29.04
N GLY A 612 -21.47 -11.99 29.55
CA GLY A 612 -22.77 -12.66 29.46
C GLY A 612 -23.00 -13.44 28.17
N GLU A 613 -22.01 -13.54 27.31
CA GLU A 613 -22.04 -14.30 26.04
C GLU A 613 -23.27 -13.92 25.16
N THR A 614 -23.57 -12.62 25.07
CA THR A 614 -24.67 -12.10 24.25
C THR A 614 -24.23 -11.66 22.86
N GLU A 615 -23.03 -11.09 22.76
CA GLU A 615 -22.52 -10.49 21.55
C GLU A 615 -21.01 -10.81 21.40
N GLU A 616 -20.53 -10.75 20.18
CA GLU A 616 -19.10 -10.81 19.88
C GLU A 616 -18.72 -9.70 18.90
N GLU A 617 -17.52 -9.14 19.10
CA GLU A 617 -16.94 -8.07 18.31
C GLU A 617 -15.74 -8.58 17.53
N TYR A 618 -15.63 -8.24 16.26
CA TYR A 618 -14.51 -8.57 15.40
C TYR A 618 -13.27 -7.80 15.84
N ILE A 619 -12.10 -8.43 15.83
CA ILE A 619 -10.82 -7.78 16.09
C ILE A 619 -9.94 -7.86 14.85
N THR A 620 -9.64 -9.07 14.37
CA THR A 620 -8.78 -9.26 13.19
C THR A 620 -8.95 -10.66 12.60
N SER A 621 -8.28 -10.91 11.47
CA SER A 621 -8.22 -12.23 10.84
C SER A 621 -6.80 -12.57 10.42
N GLY A 622 -6.57 -13.86 10.22
CA GLY A 622 -5.36 -14.38 9.59
C GLY A 622 -5.72 -15.37 8.47
N PHE A 623 -4.87 -15.50 7.48
CA PHE A 623 -5.13 -16.31 6.29
C PHE A 623 -3.93 -17.15 5.91
N LEU A 624 -4.15 -18.37 5.41
CA LEU A 624 -3.11 -19.14 4.75
C LEU A 624 -3.69 -20.21 3.82
N ARG A 625 -3.24 -20.24 2.59
CA ARG A 625 -3.31 -21.42 1.75
C ARG A 625 -2.30 -22.44 2.24
N SER A 626 -2.73 -23.59 2.70
CA SER A 626 -1.88 -24.60 3.37
C SER A 626 -0.67 -25.05 2.54
N SER A 627 -0.70 -24.93 1.22
CA SER A 627 0.45 -25.21 0.37
C SER A 627 1.58 -24.17 0.51
N ASN A 628 1.32 -22.99 1.05
CA ASN A 628 2.30 -21.90 1.26
C ASN A 628 2.92 -21.92 2.68
N ARG A 629 2.86 -23.04 3.41
CA ARG A 629 3.35 -23.15 4.80
C ARG A 629 4.86 -23.12 4.98
N THR A 630 5.64 -23.07 3.89
CA THR A 630 7.10 -22.92 3.97
C THR A 630 7.43 -21.50 4.42
N LEU A 631 8.15 -21.38 5.53
CA LEU A 631 8.48 -20.09 6.14
C LEU A 631 9.83 -19.57 5.67
N SER A 632 9.95 -18.26 5.60
CA SER A 632 11.21 -17.54 5.36
C SER A 632 12.10 -17.55 6.61
N ALA A 633 13.38 -17.24 6.44
CA ALA A 633 14.36 -17.22 7.53
C ALA A 633 14.14 -16.09 8.55
N VAL A 634 13.32 -15.10 8.23
CA VAL A 634 12.99 -13.98 9.14
C VAL A 634 11.82 -14.28 10.06
N SER A 635 11.15 -15.42 9.88
CA SER A 635 10.00 -15.81 10.69
C SER A 635 10.33 -15.97 12.16
N THR A 636 9.38 -15.58 13.00
CA THR A 636 9.43 -15.83 14.45
C THR A 636 8.22 -16.69 14.87
N VAL A 637 8.12 -17.03 16.14
CA VAL A 637 6.96 -17.76 16.65
C VAL A 637 5.67 -16.93 16.62
N LEU A 638 5.79 -15.61 16.81
CA LEU A 638 4.66 -14.68 16.74
C LEU A 638 4.34 -14.27 15.31
N ASP A 639 5.36 -14.16 14.46
CA ASP A 639 5.26 -13.60 13.11
C ASP A 639 5.81 -14.62 12.10
N PRO A 640 5.02 -15.63 11.72
CA PRO A 640 5.39 -16.54 10.65
C PRO A 640 5.26 -15.82 9.31
N VAL A 641 6.34 -15.73 8.56
CA VAL A 641 6.40 -15.10 7.24
C VAL A 641 6.58 -16.17 6.17
N PRO A 642 5.50 -16.61 5.50
CA PRO A 642 5.60 -17.56 4.39
C PRO A 642 6.37 -16.98 3.21
N THR A 643 7.09 -17.83 2.47
CA THR A 643 7.86 -17.40 1.30
C THR A 643 6.98 -17.06 0.10
N TYR A 644 5.81 -17.68 0.01
CA TYR A 644 4.87 -17.61 -1.11
C TYR A 644 5.47 -17.95 -2.50
N LEU A 645 6.71 -18.46 -2.54
CA LEU A 645 7.38 -18.85 -3.79
C LEU A 645 6.75 -20.12 -4.38
N ALA A 646 6.66 -20.20 -5.71
CA ALA A 646 6.13 -21.38 -6.40
C ALA A 646 6.95 -22.65 -6.09
N SER A 647 8.28 -22.52 -5.96
CA SER A 647 9.20 -23.62 -5.61
C SER A 647 8.95 -24.20 -4.24
N ASP A 648 8.38 -23.42 -3.33
CA ASP A 648 8.25 -23.76 -1.90
C ASP A 648 6.86 -24.30 -1.55
N ARG A 649 5.93 -24.30 -2.53
CA ARG A 649 4.60 -24.85 -2.34
C ARG A 649 4.64 -26.37 -2.11
N ARG A 650 3.95 -26.81 -1.06
CA ARG A 650 3.90 -28.23 -0.65
C ARG A 650 2.48 -28.65 -0.34
N ASN A 651 2.02 -29.73 -0.97
CA ASN A 651 0.74 -30.34 -0.64
C ASN A 651 0.75 -30.88 0.80
N LEU A 652 -0.41 -30.90 1.43
CA LEU A 652 -0.62 -31.61 2.70
C LEU A 652 -0.38 -33.12 2.53
N PRO A 653 0.28 -33.78 3.48
CA PRO A 653 0.44 -35.24 3.47
C PRO A 653 -0.92 -35.90 3.73
N ARG A 654 -1.18 -37.02 3.07
CA ARG A 654 -2.43 -37.78 3.29
C ARG A 654 -2.37 -38.58 4.58
N GLY A 655 -3.47 -38.51 5.35
CA GLY A 655 -3.69 -39.35 6.53
C GLY A 655 -2.72 -39.12 7.67
N ARG A 656 -2.16 -37.93 7.77
CA ARG A 656 -1.30 -37.53 8.90
C ARG A 656 -1.32 -36.02 9.09
N PHE A 657 -1.12 -35.61 10.32
CA PHE A 657 -0.99 -34.20 10.67
C PHE A 657 0.31 -33.59 10.10
N ASP A 658 0.20 -32.34 9.67
CA ASP A 658 1.33 -31.47 9.37
C ASP A 658 1.15 -30.13 10.06
N LEU A 659 2.26 -29.46 10.36
CA LEU A 659 2.22 -28.15 11.02
C LEU A 659 1.99 -27.04 9.99
N VAL A 660 0.91 -26.32 10.17
CA VAL A 660 0.53 -25.15 9.39
C VAL A 660 0.52 -23.94 10.32
N ARG A 661 1.44 -22.99 10.13
CA ARG A 661 1.48 -21.74 10.88
C ARG A 661 0.76 -20.66 10.11
N ILE A 662 -0.42 -20.27 10.59
CA ILE A 662 -1.24 -19.25 9.96
C ILE A 662 -0.87 -17.90 10.56
N PRO A 663 -0.29 -16.97 9.79
CA PRO A 663 -0.06 -15.61 10.25
C PRO A 663 -1.42 -14.94 10.53
N ILE A 664 -1.58 -14.41 11.73
CA ILE A 664 -2.71 -13.56 12.11
C ILE A 664 -2.23 -12.12 12.00
N ASN A 665 -3.02 -11.28 11.34
CA ASN A 665 -2.70 -9.87 11.22
C ASN A 665 -2.48 -9.24 12.59
N PRO A 666 -1.66 -8.20 12.71
CA PRO A 666 -1.35 -7.59 13.99
C PRO A 666 -2.58 -7.21 14.79
N ILE A 667 -2.52 -7.49 16.07
CA ILE A 667 -3.55 -7.14 17.07
C ILE A 667 -3.04 -5.92 17.85
N ALA A 668 -3.93 -5.00 18.17
CA ALA A 668 -3.72 -3.95 19.17
C ALA A 668 -5.03 -3.72 19.92
N HIS A 669 -5.36 -4.65 20.81
CA HIS A 669 -6.65 -4.69 21.49
C HIS A 669 -6.47 -4.95 22.99
N THR A 670 -7.38 -4.38 23.80
CA THR A 670 -7.42 -4.63 25.24
C THR A 670 -8.72 -5.30 25.63
N PHE A 671 -8.65 -6.59 25.91
CA PHE A 671 -9.74 -7.37 26.48
C PHE A 671 -10.01 -6.90 27.92
N ARG A 672 -11.22 -6.46 28.21
CA ARG A 672 -11.60 -6.02 29.57
C ARG A 672 -11.90 -7.22 30.48
N ALA A 673 -11.88 -6.98 31.80
CA ALA A 673 -12.38 -7.99 32.73
C ALA A 673 -13.84 -8.34 32.42
N GLY A 674 -14.16 -9.61 32.39
CA GLY A 674 -15.49 -10.11 32.03
C GLY A 674 -15.64 -10.57 30.57
N THR A 675 -14.70 -10.25 29.68
CA THR A 675 -14.72 -10.69 28.28
C THR A 675 -13.89 -11.94 28.07
N ARG A 676 -13.92 -12.50 26.84
CA ARG A 676 -13.07 -13.63 26.39
C ARG A 676 -12.44 -13.31 25.04
N LEU A 677 -11.25 -13.81 24.81
CA LEU A 677 -10.69 -13.95 23.48
C LEU A 677 -11.24 -15.22 22.85
N ARG A 678 -11.74 -15.12 21.63
CA ARG A 678 -12.21 -16.24 20.83
C ARG A 678 -11.48 -16.28 19.49
N ILE A 679 -11.21 -17.49 18.99
CA ILE A 679 -10.82 -17.72 17.60
C ILE A 679 -11.84 -18.63 16.92
N VAL A 680 -12.11 -18.36 15.64
CA VAL A 680 -12.90 -19.20 14.76
C VAL A 680 -12.04 -19.61 13.56
N ILE A 681 -11.94 -20.91 13.28
CA ILE A 681 -11.21 -21.46 12.15
C ILE A 681 -12.20 -21.91 11.10
N SER A 682 -12.07 -21.42 9.86
CA SER A 682 -13.01 -21.71 8.76
C SER A 682 -12.31 -21.57 7.40
N ALA A 683 -13.07 -21.77 6.31
CA ALA A 683 -12.67 -21.30 4.99
C ALA A 683 -12.67 -19.75 4.93
N PRO A 684 -11.86 -19.13 4.07
CA PRO A 684 -11.81 -17.68 3.92
C PRO A 684 -13.11 -17.05 3.44
N GLY A 685 -13.40 -15.83 3.92
CA GLY A 685 -14.52 -14.99 3.52
C GLY A 685 -15.40 -14.54 4.66
N GLY A 686 -16.23 -13.52 4.42
CA GLY A 686 -17.32 -13.07 5.27
C GLY A 686 -16.95 -12.29 6.53
N ASP A 687 -15.69 -11.89 6.74
CA ASP A 687 -15.27 -11.13 7.92
C ASP A 687 -14.84 -9.70 7.64
N ARG A 688 -14.66 -9.35 6.37
CA ARG A 688 -14.28 -8.00 5.95
C ARG A 688 -15.11 -7.56 4.76
N PRO A 689 -15.57 -6.32 4.72
CA PRO A 689 -16.16 -5.76 3.52
C PRO A 689 -15.12 -5.76 2.39
N SER A 690 -15.54 -5.93 1.17
CA SER A 690 -14.71 -5.94 -0.04
C SER A 690 -13.64 -7.04 -0.11
N TRP A 691 -13.61 -7.99 0.82
CA TRP A 691 -12.67 -9.12 0.77
C TRP A 691 -13.39 -10.39 0.34
N THR A 692 -13.20 -10.73 -0.92
CA THR A 692 -13.64 -11.99 -1.51
C THR A 692 -12.43 -12.79 -1.96
N PHE A 693 -12.50 -14.10 -1.86
CA PHE A 693 -11.34 -14.94 -2.08
C PHE A 693 -11.58 -15.97 -3.18
N ASP A 694 -10.62 -16.09 -4.11
CA ASP A 694 -10.57 -17.18 -5.09
C ASP A 694 -10.13 -18.48 -4.41
N THR A 695 -11.08 -19.13 -3.75
CA THR A 695 -10.91 -20.41 -3.08
C THR A 695 -11.66 -21.51 -3.83
N PRO A 696 -11.10 -22.72 -3.96
CA PRO A 696 -11.79 -23.83 -4.60
C PRO A 696 -13.11 -24.16 -3.88
N ALA A 697 -14.19 -24.31 -4.62
CA ALA A 697 -15.46 -24.77 -4.07
C ALA A 697 -15.30 -26.21 -3.56
N THR A 698 -15.60 -26.43 -2.28
CA THR A 698 -15.48 -27.76 -1.64
C THR A 698 -16.80 -28.52 -1.59
N ASN A 699 -17.93 -27.80 -1.63
CA ASN A 699 -19.28 -28.36 -1.50
C ASN A 699 -19.41 -29.33 -0.30
N ASN A 700 -18.75 -28.99 0.82
CA ASN A 700 -18.66 -29.81 2.04
C ASN A 700 -18.01 -31.21 1.83
N SER A 701 -17.32 -31.46 0.73
CA SER A 701 -16.67 -32.75 0.47
C SER A 701 -15.31 -32.90 1.16
N VAL A 702 -14.67 -31.78 1.52
CA VAL A 702 -13.40 -31.74 2.23
C VAL A 702 -13.66 -31.83 3.73
N ILE A 703 -12.84 -32.61 4.41
CA ILE A 703 -12.81 -32.69 5.88
C ILE A 703 -11.42 -32.27 6.32
N ASP A 704 -11.37 -31.24 7.15
CA ASP A 704 -10.17 -30.81 7.85
C ASP A 704 -10.25 -31.28 9.31
N THR A 705 -9.18 -31.90 9.77
CA THR A 705 -9.03 -32.42 11.13
C THR A 705 -7.92 -31.64 11.82
N VAL A 706 -8.22 -31.11 12.99
CA VAL A 706 -7.27 -30.35 13.83
C VAL A 706 -6.86 -31.19 15.02
N GLY A 707 -5.55 -31.33 15.21
CA GLY A 707 -4.96 -32.03 16.36
C GLY A 707 -4.96 -31.12 17.60
N LEU A 708 -5.40 -31.67 18.73
CA LEU A 708 -5.55 -30.97 20.00
C LEU A 708 -4.74 -31.68 21.08
N GLY A 709 -4.01 -30.91 21.90
CA GLY A 709 -3.23 -31.43 23.00
C GLY A 709 -2.12 -32.44 22.59
N GLY A 710 -1.31 -32.90 23.54
CA GLY A 710 -0.21 -33.81 23.29
C GLY A 710 0.83 -33.27 22.28
N VAL A 711 1.46 -34.19 21.55
CA VAL A 711 2.51 -33.85 20.56
C VAL A 711 1.93 -33.28 19.27
N ASP A 712 0.66 -33.55 19.01
CA ASP A 712 -0.10 -33.04 17.85
C ASP A 712 -1.02 -31.89 18.23
N GLY A 713 -0.77 -31.22 19.34
CA GLY A 713 -1.53 -30.10 19.83
C GLY A 713 -1.33 -28.85 18.97
N SER A 714 -2.44 -28.16 18.72
CA SER A 714 -2.46 -26.84 18.12
C SER A 714 -2.46 -25.75 19.19
N SER A 715 -1.92 -24.57 18.89
CA SER A 715 -1.88 -23.43 19.82
C SER A 715 -2.03 -22.10 19.13
N LEU A 716 -2.75 -21.16 19.77
CA LEU A 716 -2.74 -19.75 19.42
C LEU A 716 -1.58 -19.08 20.16
N VAL A 717 -0.75 -18.33 19.44
CA VAL A 717 0.41 -17.62 20.00
C VAL A 717 0.19 -16.11 19.87
N VAL A 718 0.22 -15.40 21.00
CA VAL A 718 0.00 -13.95 21.06
C VAL A 718 1.04 -13.27 21.96
N ASN A 719 1.17 -11.95 21.83
CA ASN A 719 2.05 -11.13 22.68
C ASN A 719 1.22 -10.32 23.67
N GLU A 720 1.18 -10.72 24.94
CA GLU A 720 0.57 -9.97 26.03
C GLU A 720 1.52 -8.86 26.50
N VAL A 721 1.04 -7.62 26.43
CA VAL A 721 1.81 -6.43 26.86
C VAL A 721 1.33 -5.97 28.22
N HIS A 722 2.30 -5.73 29.13
CA HIS A 722 1.98 -5.30 30.48
C HIS A 722 2.08 -3.79 30.67
N GLY A 723 1.36 -3.28 31.66
CA GLY A 723 1.40 -1.86 32.03
C GLY A 723 0.51 -0.94 31.18
N VAL A 724 -0.19 -1.49 30.19
CA VAL A 724 -1.23 -0.76 29.46
C VAL A 724 -2.54 -0.87 30.26
N VAL A 725 -3.05 0.27 30.71
CA VAL A 725 -4.27 0.32 31.52
C VAL A 725 -5.31 1.14 30.78
N PRO A 726 -6.46 0.53 30.40
CA PRO A 726 -7.52 1.27 29.78
C PRO A 726 -8.10 2.33 30.73
N SER A 727 -8.36 3.51 30.21
CA SER A 727 -8.91 4.63 30.99
C SER A 727 -10.43 4.60 31.09
N THR A 728 -11.09 3.68 30.38
CA THR A 728 -12.55 3.57 30.28
C THR A 728 -13.01 2.15 30.55
N THR A 729 -14.31 2.01 30.82
CA THR A 729 -15.00 0.73 30.82
C THR A 729 -15.01 0.13 29.42
N LEU A 730 -15.47 -1.12 29.30
CA LEU A 730 -15.65 -1.80 28.02
C LEU A 730 -16.54 -0.97 27.09
N PRO A 731 -16.11 -0.67 25.85
CA PRO A 731 -16.94 -0.04 24.85
C PRO A 731 -18.19 -0.88 24.53
N THR A 732 -19.24 -0.22 24.07
CA THR A 732 -20.41 -0.92 23.56
C THR A 732 -20.04 -1.69 22.30
N CYS A 733 -20.46 -2.93 22.17
CA CYS A 733 -20.24 -3.76 20.99
C CYS A 733 -20.67 -3.04 19.70
N GLY A 734 -19.82 -3.03 18.68
CA GLY A 734 -20.02 -2.30 17.44
C GLY A 734 -19.78 -0.79 17.52
N ALA A 735 -19.28 -0.30 18.65
CA ALA A 735 -18.85 1.11 18.75
C ALA A 735 -17.47 1.35 18.15
N LEU A 736 -16.61 0.33 18.12
CA LEU A 736 -15.25 0.46 17.63
C LEU A 736 -15.23 0.52 16.10
N ARG A 737 -14.37 1.36 15.58
CA ARG A 737 -14.28 1.58 14.13
C ARG A 737 -13.58 0.40 13.47
N GLY A 738 -14.19 -0.14 12.41
CA GLY A 738 -13.69 -1.31 11.69
C GLY A 738 -13.89 -2.64 12.43
N GLU A 739 -14.48 -2.64 13.63
CA GLU A 739 -14.73 -3.81 14.46
C GLU A 739 -16.25 -4.05 14.60
N PRO A 740 -16.88 -4.75 13.64
CA PRO A 740 -18.33 -5.01 13.69
C PRO A 740 -18.72 -5.93 14.83
N CYS A 741 -19.97 -5.80 15.27
CA CYS A 741 -20.60 -6.59 16.30
C CYS A 741 -21.71 -7.46 15.73
N ARG A 742 -21.86 -8.67 16.29
CA ARG A 742 -22.99 -9.57 16.01
C ARG A 742 -23.41 -10.32 17.26
N ALA A 743 -24.58 -10.93 17.21
CA ALA A 743 -25.00 -11.86 18.27
C ALA A 743 -24.00 -13.01 18.40
N TYR A 744 -23.59 -13.32 19.63
CA TYR A 744 -22.71 -14.45 19.91
C TYR A 744 -23.44 -15.77 19.61
N SER A 745 -22.73 -16.68 18.97
CA SER A 745 -23.21 -18.03 18.67
C SER A 745 -22.13 -19.04 18.99
N ARG A 746 -22.42 -19.94 19.92
CA ARG A 746 -21.52 -21.03 20.29
C ARG A 746 -21.44 -22.04 19.14
N LEU A 747 -20.26 -22.21 18.56
CA LEU A 747 -20.00 -23.29 17.61
C LEU A 747 -19.70 -24.57 18.39
N GLY A 748 -20.57 -25.58 18.23
CA GLY A 748 -20.30 -26.92 18.77
C GLY A 748 -19.18 -27.59 17.95
N ASN A 749 -18.06 -27.89 18.59
CA ASN A 749 -16.99 -28.64 17.94
C ASN A 749 -17.45 -30.10 17.73
N GLN A 750 -17.36 -30.59 16.48
CA GLN A 750 -17.66 -32.01 16.18
C GLN A 750 -16.40 -32.84 16.50
N THR A 751 -16.47 -33.72 17.49
CA THR A 751 -15.42 -34.64 17.90
C THR A 751 -15.33 -35.87 17.00
#